data_3e7d100593ef18b7d45be53a8ca65f35
#
_entry.id   3e7d100593ef18b7d45be53a8ca65f35
#
_cell.length_a   1.000
_cell.length_b   1.000
_cell.length_c   1.000
_cell.angle_alpha   90.00
_cell.angle_beta   90.00
_cell.angle_gamma   90.00
#
_symmetry.space_group_name_H-M   'P 1'
#
loop_
_entity.id
_entity.type
_entity.pdbx_description
1 polymer ?
#
loop_
_entity_poly.entity_id
_entity_poly.type
_entity_poly.pdbx_seq_one_letter_code
_entity_poly.pdbx_strand_id
1 'polypeptide(L)'
;MESEIINKFTEYSEKILFKTYDGAIDEGKKTVGIPRGLFTYGMYSMFYTFFKILGFNVILSDNTSEKTIQMAQQYSLDETCYPLKLMNGHVAELVEKEVDYIFFPDLYSVDHPGSESRQNMGCPYMQLAFKMIRKSMNLDEKNIPLLSPTIAFSFGKKFMSDSFMTLGRQLGRSDDEINKALHEGMKAFVDFEERLEAESERVMKEVEGEEKVFVIVSKLYGAVDPVLNMGIPDRIEKMGYKVLPFYNLPETELGEKYTNMFWPFGQHIIEPAKWIANTENMYAILLTHHGCGPDSVLSHYFKTEMGEKPYLHIEVDEHSSKVGVITRIEAFVNSLNSAQSVRRESVKIDLCKFGTNVKARSKSELSDFTANEKKVYLPPMHPYSEIFSAFLKQSGVDAEVIEPFTSESIDMGKRFMLAEEYFTTTALLGSVLKHMKEKGNDGSGSIYCIPRNEGADVDGQYADFILDKISPEHLQKTEMYSPFLEDIIYSDNTGMIEVLTDAILLGDMVRLAPLSYRKRFLDRILRMIRNDRIDVNTLKKMAEKSYTYNRVEGVRKSVMIVGDPMLLFNDGLNNYHFEKLERENIRVVYTPLSEYLMMFWKDHAEFNAKTTDINFKKNITILKEKMCLLSERTRENSNFDSDYDRLKRLSDELIGYYSGMNGRYRYAKIHSGSVNVDGFITVSSLYENTGIMLNILKHEKQLKKPVLNLTFDGNHNENDKMKIDSFVYYL
;
A
#
# COMPACT_ATOMS: atom_id res chain seq x y z
N MET A 1 31.77 29.35 -15.61
CA MET A 1 31.10 29.16 -14.30
C MET A 1 29.85 28.30 -14.38
N GLU A 2 29.24 28.09 -15.57
CA GLU A 2 27.99 27.32 -15.73
C GLU A 2 28.21 25.81 -15.91
N SER A 3 29.36 25.36 -16.41
CA SER A 3 29.65 23.93 -16.63
C SER A 3 30.08 23.15 -15.37
N GLU A 4 30.34 23.82 -14.25
CA GLU A 4 30.75 23.15 -13.01
C GLU A 4 29.61 22.53 -12.20
N ILE A 5 28.35 22.89 -12.51
CA ILE A 5 27.20 22.54 -11.66
C ILE A 5 26.82 21.06 -11.82
N ILE A 6 26.93 20.49 -13.03
CA ILE A 6 26.57 19.07 -13.28
C ILE A 6 27.70 18.10 -12.87
N ASN A 7 28.88 18.57 -12.61
CA ASN A 7 30.01 17.73 -12.19
C ASN A 7 29.99 17.38 -10.70
N LYS A 8 28.94 17.81 -9.94
CA LYS A 8 28.79 17.55 -8.52
C LYS A 8 27.32 17.34 -8.18
N PHE A 9 26.81 16.18 -8.49
CA PHE A 9 25.42 15.79 -8.30
C PHE A 9 24.88 16.15 -6.91
N THR A 10 25.62 15.84 -5.85
CA THR A 10 25.20 16.10 -4.48
C THR A 10 25.08 17.60 -4.19
N GLU A 11 26.06 18.42 -4.58
CA GLU A 11 26.03 19.89 -4.40
C GLU A 11 24.91 20.53 -5.23
N TYR A 12 24.70 20.01 -6.44
CA TYR A 12 23.63 20.47 -7.33
C TYR A 12 22.25 20.21 -6.70
N SER A 13 22.01 18.98 -6.24
CA SER A 13 20.74 18.59 -5.61
C SER A 13 20.44 19.40 -4.36
N GLU A 14 21.43 19.56 -3.46
CA GLU A 14 21.31 20.41 -2.26
C GLU A 14 20.93 21.84 -2.63
N LYS A 15 21.63 22.43 -3.57
CA LYS A 15 21.41 23.82 -4.00
C LYS A 15 20.01 24.04 -4.56
N ILE A 16 19.46 23.08 -5.32
CA ILE A 16 18.13 23.21 -5.91
C ILE A 16 17.04 22.97 -4.87
N LEU A 17 17.15 21.88 -4.11
CA LEU A 17 16.10 21.45 -3.18
C LEU A 17 16.00 22.38 -1.96
N PHE A 18 17.13 22.83 -1.42
CA PHE A 18 17.18 23.66 -0.22
C PHE A 18 17.65 25.10 -0.45
N LYS A 19 17.46 25.66 -1.63
CA LYS A 19 17.89 27.00 -2.02
C LYS A 19 17.49 28.11 -1.04
N THR A 20 16.34 27.95 -0.38
CA THR A 20 15.79 28.97 0.55
C THR A 20 16.29 28.79 1.98
N TYR A 21 17.00 27.72 2.29
CA TYR A 21 17.48 27.44 3.64
C TYR A 21 18.69 28.31 3.96
N ASP A 22 18.56 29.09 5.03
CA ASP A 22 19.65 29.96 5.53
C ASP A 22 20.27 29.46 6.86
N GLY A 23 19.58 28.56 7.56
CA GLY A 23 20.01 28.06 8.88
C GLY A 23 20.14 29.15 9.97
N ALA A 24 19.62 30.34 9.69
CA ALA A 24 19.77 31.48 10.60
C ALA A 24 18.88 31.31 11.84
N ILE A 25 19.50 31.48 13.02
CA ILE A 25 18.86 31.38 14.33
C ILE A 25 18.85 32.74 14.98
N ASP A 26 17.69 33.17 15.47
CA ASP A 26 17.48 34.34 16.31
C ASP A 26 17.21 33.85 17.75
N GLU A 27 18.09 34.22 18.71
CA GLU A 27 17.99 33.76 20.10
C GLU A 27 16.67 34.15 20.79
N GLY A 28 15.95 35.14 20.26
CA GLY A 28 14.65 35.57 20.80
C GLY A 28 13.43 34.73 20.28
N LYS A 29 13.64 33.78 19.38
CA LYS A 29 12.56 33.04 18.74
C LYS A 29 12.63 31.55 19.06
N LYS A 30 11.46 30.92 19.20
CA LYS A 30 11.35 29.46 19.27
C LYS A 30 11.77 28.79 17.97
N THR A 31 12.31 27.60 18.08
CA THR A 31 12.87 26.83 16.97
C THR A 31 11.99 25.64 16.62
N VAL A 32 11.64 25.53 15.35
CA VAL A 32 10.99 24.34 14.75
C VAL A 32 12.04 23.51 14.03
N GLY A 33 12.20 22.27 14.43
CA GLY A 33 13.06 21.29 13.75
C GLY A 33 12.26 20.52 12.71
N ILE A 34 12.77 20.41 11.50
CA ILE A 34 12.19 19.62 10.40
C ILE A 34 13.17 18.50 10.07
N PRO A 35 12.78 17.20 10.20
CA PRO A 35 13.66 16.10 9.85
C PRO A 35 13.88 16.04 8.34
N ARG A 36 15.12 15.86 7.91
CA ARG A 36 15.54 15.79 6.51
C ARG A 36 15.35 14.37 5.99
N GLY A 37 14.22 14.09 5.40
CA GLY A 37 13.95 12.77 4.83
C GLY A 37 12.56 12.66 4.21
N LEU A 38 12.30 11.53 3.57
CA LEU A 38 11.05 11.22 2.89
C LEU A 38 10.55 12.40 2.04
N PHE A 39 9.27 12.73 2.15
CA PHE A 39 8.65 13.81 1.37
C PHE A 39 9.09 15.24 1.75
N THR A 40 9.87 15.41 2.83
CA THR A 40 10.41 16.72 3.20
C THR A 40 11.26 17.30 2.06
N TYR A 41 11.99 16.49 1.31
CA TYR A 41 12.78 16.95 0.17
C TYR A 41 11.95 17.68 -0.89
N GLY A 42 10.73 17.22 -1.17
CA GLY A 42 9.84 17.84 -2.15
C GLY A 42 8.96 18.98 -1.59
N MET A 43 8.70 18.99 -0.27
CA MET A 43 7.77 19.95 0.34
C MET A 43 8.47 20.95 1.29
N TYR A 44 9.76 20.89 1.39
CA TYR A 44 10.54 21.71 2.33
C TYR A 44 10.27 23.20 2.19
N SER A 45 10.24 23.73 0.96
CA SER A 45 10.02 25.15 0.67
C SER A 45 8.73 25.69 1.28
N MET A 46 7.65 24.90 1.21
CA MET A 46 6.37 25.22 1.82
C MET A 46 6.50 25.30 3.36
N PHE A 47 7.05 24.26 3.97
CA PHE A 47 7.13 24.17 5.43
C PHE A 47 8.05 25.24 6.04
N TYR A 48 9.22 25.42 5.43
CA TYR A 48 10.16 26.43 5.82
C TYR A 48 9.55 27.83 5.78
N THR A 49 8.94 28.20 4.66
CA THR A 49 8.31 29.51 4.48
C THR A 49 7.15 29.71 5.48
N PHE A 50 6.31 28.72 5.67
CA PHE A 50 5.21 28.78 6.63
C PHE A 50 5.69 29.15 8.04
N PHE A 51 6.67 28.44 8.59
CA PHE A 51 7.17 28.71 9.94
C PHE A 51 7.99 30.01 10.03
N LYS A 52 8.77 30.36 9.00
CA LYS A 52 9.51 31.64 9.00
C LYS A 52 8.55 32.84 9.00
N ILE A 53 7.45 32.79 8.23
CA ILE A 53 6.43 33.85 8.24
C ILE A 53 5.70 33.92 9.57
N LEU A 54 5.48 32.79 10.26
CA LEU A 54 4.95 32.77 11.62
C LEU A 54 5.94 33.24 12.68
N GLY A 55 7.18 33.58 12.31
CA GLY A 55 8.18 34.14 13.21
C GLY A 55 8.97 33.12 14.03
N PHE A 56 9.10 31.90 13.54
CA PHE A 56 9.95 30.87 14.14
C PHE A 56 11.34 30.80 13.50
N ASN A 57 12.33 30.34 14.25
CA ASN A 57 13.52 29.73 13.67
C ASN A 57 13.14 28.39 13.07
N VAL A 58 13.75 28.06 11.94
CA VAL A 58 13.56 26.74 11.31
C VAL A 58 14.92 26.11 11.05
N ILE A 59 15.13 24.93 11.59
CA ILE A 59 16.34 24.14 11.33
C ILE A 59 15.98 22.79 10.73
N LEU A 60 16.84 22.32 9.84
CA LEU A 60 16.82 20.94 9.38
C LEU A 60 17.71 20.08 10.27
N SER A 61 17.41 18.79 10.39
CA SER A 61 18.42 17.83 10.80
C SER A 61 19.59 17.84 9.80
N ASP A 62 20.77 17.40 10.23
CA ASP A 62 21.95 17.35 9.36
C ASP A 62 21.75 16.36 8.21
N ASN A 63 22.65 16.36 7.24
CA ASN A 63 22.66 15.35 6.18
C ASN A 63 22.85 13.97 6.79
N THR A 64 22.16 12.97 6.23
CA THR A 64 22.23 11.59 6.69
C THR A 64 23.67 11.10 6.78
N SER A 65 24.05 10.53 7.90
CA SER A 65 25.41 10.11 8.22
C SER A 65 25.41 8.81 9.03
N GLU A 66 26.60 8.27 9.30
CA GLU A 66 26.76 7.12 10.20
C GLU A 66 26.14 7.37 11.58
N LYS A 67 26.20 8.62 12.09
CA LYS A 67 25.54 9.00 13.35
C LYS A 67 24.02 8.82 13.21
N THR A 68 23.44 9.31 12.13
CA THR A 68 22.00 9.19 11.85
C THR A 68 21.57 7.72 11.81
N ILE A 69 22.37 6.85 11.15
CA ILE A 69 22.11 5.41 11.08
C ILE A 69 22.15 4.77 12.47
N GLN A 70 23.17 5.05 13.26
CA GLN A 70 23.31 4.52 14.62
C GLN A 70 22.14 4.95 15.53
N MET A 71 21.70 6.20 15.42
CA MET A 71 20.53 6.69 16.16
C MET A 71 19.24 6.01 15.68
N ALA A 72 19.09 5.80 14.37
CA ALA A 72 17.94 5.14 13.79
C ALA A 72 17.77 3.70 14.27
N GLN A 73 18.86 2.94 14.34
CA GLN A 73 18.85 1.52 14.78
C GLN A 73 18.32 1.33 16.21
N GLN A 74 18.40 2.33 17.07
CA GLN A 74 17.90 2.25 18.45
C GLN A 74 16.36 2.24 18.53
N TYR A 75 15.67 2.72 17.50
CA TYR A 75 14.22 2.96 17.51
C TYR A 75 13.46 2.27 16.39
N SER A 76 14.15 1.59 15.47
CA SER A 76 13.53 0.99 14.30
C SER A 76 13.30 -0.51 14.46
N LEU A 77 12.23 -1.03 13.86
CA LEU A 77 12.04 -2.46 13.65
C LEU A 77 12.73 -2.89 12.35
N ASP A 78 13.27 -4.10 12.33
CA ASP A 78 14.06 -4.62 11.19
C ASP A 78 13.26 -4.68 9.88
N GLU A 79 11.97 -5.02 9.94
CA GLU A 79 11.11 -5.13 8.75
C GLU A 79 10.65 -3.75 8.20
N THR A 80 10.96 -2.64 8.88
CA THR A 80 10.55 -1.31 8.43
C THR A 80 11.37 -0.85 7.24
N CYS A 81 10.76 -0.12 6.28
CA CYS A 81 11.49 0.37 5.11
C CYS A 81 12.66 1.28 5.52
N TYR A 82 13.81 1.09 4.86
CA TYR A 82 15.06 1.74 5.25
C TYR A 82 14.98 3.28 5.32
N PRO A 83 14.37 4.01 4.36
CA PRO A 83 14.19 5.45 4.49
C PRO A 83 13.41 5.89 5.73
N LEU A 84 12.40 5.12 6.16
CA LEU A 84 11.67 5.42 7.39
C LEU A 84 12.50 5.14 8.64
N LYS A 85 13.36 4.09 8.62
CA LYS A 85 14.34 3.88 9.71
C LYS A 85 15.20 5.12 9.90
N LEU A 86 15.75 5.68 8.82
CA LEU A 86 16.57 6.89 8.89
C LEU A 86 15.82 8.10 9.47
N MET A 87 14.50 8.19 9.24
CA MET A 87 13.68 9.25 9.86
C MET A 87 13.71 9.21 11.39
N ASN A 88 13.76 8.02 12.02
CA ASN A 88 13.96 7.92 13.47
C ASN A 88 15.27 8.57 13.88
N GLY A 89 16.34 8.39 13.11
CA GLY A 89 17.65 9.02 13.36
C GLY A 89 17.59 10.54 13.24
N HIS A 90 16.97 11.06 12.19
CA HIS A 90 16.80 12.51 12.00
C HIS A 90 15.96 13.15 13.10
N VAL A 91 14.89 12.49 13.55
CA VAL A 91 14.09 12.98 14.68
C VAL A 91 14.89 12.92 15.99
N ALA A 92 15.66 11.84 16.22
CA ALA A 92 16.51 11.72 17.39
C ALA A 92 17.57 12.84 17.44
N GLU A 93 18.15 13.21 16.29
CA GLU A 93 19.08 14.33 16.19
C GLU A 93 18.44 15.67 16.57
N LEU A 94 17.20 15.93 16.08
CA LEU A 94 16.46 17.14 16.46
C LEU A 94 16.12 17.18 17.95
N VAL A 95 15.86 16.01 18.56
CA VAL A 95 15.72 15.88 20.02
C VAL A 95 17.02 16.25 20.73
N GLU A 96 18.19 15.79 20.24
CA GLU A 96 19.50 16.18 20.80
C GLU A 96 19.81 17.67 20.61
N LYS A 97 19.33 18.30 19.55
CA LYS A 97 19.46 19.76 19.29
C LYS A 97 18.51 20.60 20.16
N GLU A 98 17.72 19.99 21.01
CA GLU A 98 16.80 20.64 21.96
C GLU A 98 15.88 21.68 21.30
N VAL A 99 15.32 21.34 20.12
CA VAL A 99 14.38 22.23 19.43
C VAL A 99 13.07 22.36 20.22
N ASP A 100 12.41 23.54 20.15
CA ASP A 100 11.13 23.76 20.85
C ASP A 100 9.99 22.91 20.28
N TYR A 101 10.02 22.62 18.99
CA TYR A 101 9.01 21.84 18.27
C TYR A 101 9.66 20.96 17.22
N ILE A 102 9.13 19.78 17.01
CA ILE A 102 9.47 18.94 15.85
C ILE A 102 8.25 18.91 14.92
N PHE A 103 8.45 19.30 13.66
CA PHE A 103 7.40 19.28 12.63
C PHE A 103 7.63 18.14 11.67
N PHE A 104 6.66 17.23 11.60
CA PHE A 104 6.65 16.16 10.63
C PHE A 104 5.18 15.73 10.35
N PRO A 105 4.58 16.15 9.22
CA PRO A 105 3.19 15.85 8.92
C PRO A 105 2.96 14.39 8.50
N ASP A 106 1.70 13.92 8.62
CA ASP A 106 1.24 12.70 7.96
C ASP A 106 0.83 13.06 6.52
N LEU A 107 1.42 12.41 5.54
CA LEU A 107 1.14 12.66 4.12
C LEU A 107 0.14 11.65 3.58
N TYR A 108 -1.14 12.01 3.57
CA TYR A 108 -2.22 11.16 3.05
C TYR A 108 -2.25 11.16 1.53
N SER A 109 -2.26 12.34 0.89
CA SER A 109 -2.26 12.48 -0.57
C SER A 109 -1.51 13.71 -1.01
N VAL A 110 -0.98 13.67 -2.24
CA VAL A 110 -0.24 14.76 -2.90
C VAL A 110 -1.02 15.20 -4.13
N ASP A 111 -0.92 16.48 -4.51
CA ASP A 111 -1.40 16.94 -5.80
C ASP A 111 -0.44 16.50 -6.91
N HIS A 112 -1.00 15.99 -8.00
CA HIS A 112 -0.24 15.58 -9.18
C HIS A 112 -1.04 15.92 -10.43
N PRO A 113 -0.93 17.14 -10.95
CA PRO A 113 -1.75 17.63 -12.04
C PRO A 113 -1.68 16.82 -13.34
N GLY A 114 -0.54 16.20 -13.63
CA GLY A 114 -0.33 15.32 -14.78
C GLY A 114 -0.86 13.88 -14.62
N SER A 115 -1.40 13.53 -13.44
CA SER A 115 -1.88 12.18 -13.17
C SER A 115 -3.32 11.98 -13.64
N GLU A 116 -3.56 10.91 -14.38
CA GLU A 116 -4.91 10.41 -14.69
C GLU A 116 -5.40 9.38 -13.66
N SER A 117 -4.62 9.13 -12.61
CA SER A 117 -5.02 8.22 -11.53
C SER A 117 -6.21 8.79 -10.75
N ARG A 118 -7.12 7.91 -10.34
CA ARG A 118 -8.30 8.28 -9.53
C ARG A 118 -7.92 8.86 -8.17
N GLN A 119 -6.76 8.50 -7.65
CA GLN A 119 -6.21 8.95 -6.37
C GLN A 119 -4.70 9.16 -6.50
N ASN A 120 -4.17 10.10 -5.71
CA ASN A 120 -2.74 10.39 -5.60
C ASN A 120 -2.32 10.30 -4.13
N MET A 121 -2.05 9.10 -3.65
CA MET A 121 -1.84 8.80 -2.23
C MET A 121 -0.37 8.73 -1.85
N GLY A 122 -0.04 9.14 -0.63
CA GLY A 122 1.20 8.73 0.02
C GLY A 122 1.20 7.21 0.25
N CYS A 123 2.38 6.59 0.26
CA CYS A 123 2.45 5.16 0.61
C CYS A 123 2.01 4.94 2.06
N PRO A 124 1.73 3.70 2.49
CA PRO A 124 1.32 3.40 3.86
C PRO A 124 2.20 4.06 4.92
N TYR A 125 3.53 3.96 4.76
CA TYR A 125 4.46 4.57 5.71
C TYR A 125 4.38 6.11 5.75
N MET A 126 4.23 6.78 4.60
CA MET A 126 4.11 8.25 4.57
C MET A 126 2.84 8.74 5.27
N GLN A 127 1.77 7.95 5.24
CA GLN A 127 0.51 8.29 5.89
C GLN A 127 0.56 8.19 7.41
N LEU A 128 1.44 7.36 7.99
CA LEU A 128 1.52 7.12 9.43
C LEU A 128 2.93 7.26 10.02
N ALA A 129 3.90 7.76 9.23
CA ALA A 129 5.30 7.85 9.63
C ALA A 129 5.47 8.58 10.98
N PHE A 130 4.81 9.70 11.15
CA PHE A 130 4.86 10.47 12.39
C PHE A 130 4.38 9.67 13.60
N LYS A 131 3.23 8.98 13.49
CA LYS A 131 2.67 8.17 14.59
C LYS A 131 3.59 7.02 14.96
N MET A 132 4.20 6.38 13.95
CA MET A 132 5.18 5.31 14.15
C MET A 132 6.41 5.83 14.90
N ILE A 133 7.00 6.93 14.45
CA ILE A 133 8.18 7.55 15.08
C ILE A 133 7.86 8.00 16.50
N ARG A 134 6.74 8.69 16.71
CA ARG A 134 6.27 9.11 18.03
C ARG A 134 6.19 7.94 19.00
N LYS A 135 5.68 6.80 18.52
CA LYS A 135 5.52 5.58 19.32
C LYS A 135 6.85 4.87 19.57
N SER A 136 7.65 4.62 18.54
CA SER A 136 8.91 3.90 18.65
C SER A 136 9.92 4.61 19.55
N MET A 137 9.93 5.95 19.54
CA MET A 137 10.84 6.78 20.33
C MET A 137 10.28 7.21 21.69
N ASN A 138 9.03 6.83 22.04
CA ASN A 138 8.32 7.28 23.24
C ASN A 138 8.34 8.80 23.42
N LEU A 139 8.10 9.56 22.34
CA LEU A 139 8.25 11.01 22.34
C LEU A 139 7.27 11.73 23.30
N ASP A 140 6.13 11.11 23.62
CA ASP A 140 5.20 11.63 24.63
C ASP A 140 5.81 11.74 26.03
N GLU A 141 6.71 10.81 26.39
CA GLU A 141 7.40 10.80 27.69
C GLU A 141 8.53 11.86 27.74
N LYS A 142 9.02 12.30 26.58
CA LYS A 142 10.10 13.29 26.47
C LYS A 142 9.61 14.74 26.49
N ASN A 143 8.29 14.96 26.54
CA ASN A 143 7.65 16.28 26.57
C ASN A 143 8.06 17.24 25.43
N ILE A 144 8.41 16.71 24.25
CA ILE A 144 8.72 17.51 23.08
C ILE A 144 7.44 17.70 22.27
N PRO A 145 6.95 18.92 22.08
CA PRO A 145 5.78 19.17 21.29
C PRO A 145 5.98 18.78 19.83
N LEU A 146 5.14 17.87 19.36
CA LEU A 146 5.17 17.36 18.00
C LEU A 146 4.05 18.02 17.18
N LEU A 147 4.40 18.57 16.05
CA LEU A 147 3.52 19.25 15.12
C LEU A 147 3.30 18.37 13.89
N SER A 148 2.12 17.73 13.82
CA SER A 148 1.82 16.78 12.74
C SER A 148 0.42 17.03 12.15
N PRO A 149 0.25 18.06 11.31
CA PRO A 149 -0.96 18.20 10.54
C PRO A 149 -1.04 17.06 9.50
N THR A 150 -2.28 16.66 9.15
CA THR A 150 -2.47 15.78 8.00
C THR A 150 -2.46 16.60 6.73
N ILE A 151 -1.65 16.21 5.77
CA ILE A 151 -1.62 16.76 4.41
C ILE A 151 -2.40 15.83 3.49
N ALA A 152 -3.50 16.33 2.95
CA ALA A 152 -4.38 15.57 2.07
C ALA A 152 -4.97 16.48 0.98
N PHE A 153 -4.25 16.63 -0.13
CA PHE A 153 -4.70 17.45 -1.26
C PHE A 153 -6.02 16.93 -1.86
N SER A 154 -6.22 15.61 -1.86
CA SER A 154 -7.47 14.98 -2.33
C SER A 154 -8.73 15.40 -1.54
N PHE A 155 -8.57 15.87 -0.30
CA PHE A 155 -9.70 16.37 0.50
C PHE A 155 -10.02 17.85 0.22
N GLY A 156 -9.24 18.49 -0.65
CA GLY A 156 -9.45 19.82 -1.15
C GLY A 156 -8.88 20.94 -0.28
N LYS A 157 -8.89 22.16 -0.85
CA LYS A 157 -8.26 23.35 -0.26
C LYS A 157 -8.75 23.70 1.14
N LYS A 158 -10.05 23.45 1.43
CA LYS A 158 -10.62 23.73 2.75
C LYS A 158 -9.99 22.85 3.82
N PHE A 159 -9.88 21.55 3.58
CA PHE A 159 -9.27 20.62 4.51
C PHE A 159 -7.81 21.01 4.81
N MET A 160 -7.04 21.32 3.76
CA MET A 160 -5.65 21.77 3.90
C MET A 160 -5.56 23.04 4.74
N SER A 161 -6.43 24.04 4.46
CA SER A 161 -6.50 25.26 5.25
C SER A 161 -6.83 24.97 6.71
N ASP A 162 -7.89 24.20 6.99
CA ASP A 162 -8.33 23.86 8.35
C ASP A 162 -7.25 23.11 9.15
N SER A 163 -6.47 22.23 8.50
CA SER A 163 -5.35 21.51 9.10
C SER A 163 -4.24 22.46 9.57
N PHE A 164 -3.81 23.37 8.70
CA PHE A 164 -2.78 24.36 9.04
C PHE A 164 -3.30 25.47 9.97
N MET A 165 -4.57 25.85 9.87
CA MET A 165 -5.20 26.77 10.82
C MET A 165 -5.19 26.18 12.24
N THR A 166 -5.52 24.90 12.37
CA THR A 166 -5.47 24.20 13.68
C THR A 166 -4.06 24.21 14.23
N LEU A 167 -3.05 23.87 13.41
CA LEU A 167 -1.65 23.91 13.77
C LEU A 167 -1.20 25.30 14.23
N GLY A 168 -1.50 26.34 13.46
CA GLY A 168 -1.10 27.72 13.77
C GLY A 168 -1.73 28.24 15.08
N ARG A 169 -3.00 27.89 15.33
CA ARG A 169 -3.67 28.22 16.60
C ARG A 169 -3.03 27.52 17.81
N GLN A 170 -2.58 26.26 17.66
CA GLN A 170 -1.81 25.55 18.69
C GLN A 170 -0.48 26.28 19.01
N LEU A 171 0.10 26.95 18.01
CA LEU A 171 1.31 27.76 18.16
C LEU A 171 1.03 29.20 18.66
N GLY A 172 -0.24 29.51 19.00
CA GLY A 172 -0.65 30.81 19.54
C GLY A 172 -0.69 31.94 18.51
N ARG A 173 -0.89 31.62 17.23
CA ARG A 173 -0.95 32.61 16.13
C ARG A 173 -2.41 32.98 15.81
N SER A 174 -2.60 34.22 15.34
CA SER A 174 -3.89 34.68 14.85
C SER A 174 -4.23 34.07 13.49
N ASP A 175 -5.53 34.02 13.17
CA ASP A 175 -6.01 33.47 11.90
C ASP A 175 -5.42 34.23 10.68
N ASP A 176 -5.23 35.54 10.79
CA ASP A 176 -4.63 36.37 9.72
C ASP A 176 -3.16 36.02 9.48
N GLU A 177 -2.36 35.84 10.56
CA GLU A 177 -0.97 35.41 10.46
C GLU A 177 -0.87 34.02 9.82
N ILE A 178 -1.74 33.09 10.22
CA ILE A 178 -1.76 31.72 9.71
C ILE A 178 -2.13 31.68 8.22
N ASN A 179 -3.19 32.41 7.84
CA ASN A 179 -3.60 32.50 6.43
C ASN A 179 -2.50 33.09 5.54
N LYS A 180 -1.83 34.15 6.00
CA LYS A 180 -0.68 34.72 5.31
C LYS A 180 0.46 33.71 5.17
N ALA A 181 0.81 33.04 6.25
CA ALA A 181 1.88 32.04 6.26
C ALA A 181 1.58 30.87 5.32
N LEU A 182 0.34 30.37 5.33
CA LEU A 182 -0.10 29.29 4.44
C LEU A 182 -0.06 29.73 2.96
N HIS A 183 -0.55 30.93 2.66
CA HIS A 183 -0.50 31.47 1.29
C HIS A 183 0.94 31.58 0.75
N GLU A 184 1.85 32.17 1.55
CA GLU A 184 3.25 32.30 1.15
C GLU A 184 3.95 30.94 1.08
N GLY A 185 3.62 30.01 1.99
CA GLY A 185 4.12 28.63 1.95
C GLY A 185 3.70 27.88 0.68
N MET A 186 2.43 27.95 0.31
CA MET A 186 1.93 27.35 -0.94
C MET A 186 2.56 27.97 -2.17
N LYS A 187 2.75 29.30 -2.18
CA LYS A 187 3.46 29.97 -3.25
C LYS A 187 4.91 29.50 -3.37
N ALA A 188 5.62 29.36 -2.25
CA ALA A 188 6.98 28.84 -2.24
C ALA A 188 7.07 27.39 -2.77
N PHE A 189 6.04 26.60 -2.56
CA PHE A 189 5.95 25.25 -3.12
C PHE A 189 5.80 25.28 -4.65
N VAL A 190 4.89 26.09 -5.18
CA VAL A 190 4.71 26.27 -6.64
C VAL A 190 5.99 26.82 -7.28
N ASP A 191 6.59 27.86 -6.69
CA ASP A 191 7.86 28.43 -7.17
C ASP A 191 9.01 27.39 -7.16
N PHE A 192 8.93 26.39 -6.28
CA PHE A 192 9.89 25.29 -6.25
C PHE A 192 9.69 24.32 -7.42
N GLU A 193 8.44 23.92 -7.72
CA GLU A 193 8.12 23.04 -8.85
C GLU A 193 8.49 23.70 -10.19
N GLU A 194 8.12 24.97 -10.40
CA GLU A 194 8.50 25.73 -11.58
C GLU A 194 10.03 25.83 -11.79
N ARG A 195 10.79 25.92 -10.68
CA ARG A 195 12.26 25.91 -10.78
C ARG A 195 12.81 24.56 -11.19
N LEU A 196 12.25 23.44 -10.69
CA LEU A 196 12.69 22.11 -11.10
C LEU A 196 12.45 21.91 -12.60
N GLU A 197 11.31 22.36 -13.12
CA GLU A 197 10.98 22.28 -14.54
C GLU A 197 11.92 23.11 -15.40
N ALA A 198 12.15 24.40 -15.04
CA ALA A 198 13.08 25.28 -15.76
C ALA A 198 14.52 24.73 -15.73
N GLU A 199 14.93 24.12 -14.64
CA GLU A 199 16.25 23.50 -14.51
C GLU A 199 16.38 22.25 -15.38
N SER A 200 15.29 21.49 -15.55
CA SER A 200 15.24 20.32 -16.44
C SER A 200 15.65 20.69 -17.88
N GLU A 201 15.06 21.74 -18.45
CA GLU A 201 15.43 22.21 -19.81
C GLU A 201 16.92 22.58 -19.94
N ARG A 202 17.47 23.23 -18.90
CA ARG A 202 18.88 23.62 -18.88
C ARG A 202 19.79 22.40 -18.88
N VAL A 203 19.53 21.48 -17.97
CA VAL A 203 20.33 20.25 -17.77
C VAL A 203 20.28 19.37 -19.01
N MET A 204 19.13 19.25 -19.67
CA MET A 204 19.01 18.46 -20.90
C MET A 204 19.87 19.04 -22.06
N LYS A 205 20.00 20.35 -22.16
CA LYS A 205 20.91 20.99 -23.13
C LYS A 205 22.38 20.74 -22.82
N GLU A 206 22.76 20.68 -21.55
CA GLU A 206 24.14 20.44 -21.13
C GLU A 206 24.63 19.00 -21.36
N VAL A 207 23.71 18.04 -21.42
CA VAL A 207 24.07 16.63 -21.72
C VAL A 207 23.86 16.25 -23.18
N GLU A 208 23.46 17.19 -24.02
CA GLU A 208 23.36 17.00 -25.46
C GLU A 208 24.76 16.76 -26.04
N GLY A 209 24.93 15.64 -26.74
CA GLY A 209 26.21 15.24 -27.32
C GLY A 209 27.15 14.46 -26.42
N GLU A 210 26.83 14.26 -25.15
CA GLU A 210 27.58 13.35 -24.28
C GLU A 210 27.45 11.89 -24.76
N GLU A 211 28.53 11.12 -24.69
CA GLU A 211 28.55 9.72 -25.16
C GLU A 211 27.66 8.81 -24.28
N LYS A 212 27.70 9.01 -22.98
CA LYS A 212 26.92 8.27 -21.98
C LYS A 212 26.53 9.16 -20.82
N VAL A 213 25.25 9.15 -20.49
CA VAL A 213 24.65 9.85 -19.36
C VAL A 213 23.93 8.84 -18.48
N PHE A 214 24.23 8.85 -17.18
CA PHE A 214 23.55 7.99 -16.22
C PHE A 214 22.47 8.77 -15.49
N VAL A 215 21.30 8.14 -15.31
CA VAL A 215 20.18 8.74 -14.62
C VAL A 215 19.91 7.92 -13.36
N ILE A 216 19.94 8.59 -12.21
CA ILE A 216 19.54 8.01 -10.94
C ILE A 216 18.01 8.09 -10.84
N VAL A 217 17.36 6.94 -10.87
CA VAL A 217 15.90 6.82 -10.77
C VAL A 217 15.55 6.20 -9.42
N SER A 218 14.80 6.92 -8.63
CA SER A 218 14.32 6.50 -7.30
C SER A 218 13.19 7.43 -6.85
N LYS A 219 12.69 7.27 -5.65
CA LYS A 219 11.97 8.36 -4.97
C LYS A 219 12.93 9.53 -4.73
N LEU A 220 12.41 10.74 -4.66
CA LEU A 220 13.24 11.95 -4.55
C LEU A 220 14.32 11.82 -3.46
N TYR A 221 13.92 11.40 -2.26
CA TYR A 221 14.86 11.20 -1.15
C TYR A 221 15.90 10.10 -1.44
N GLY A 222 15.50 9.01 -2.10
CA GLY A 222 16.40 7.92 -2.47
C GLY A 222 17.44 8.30 -3.51
N ALA A 223 17.11 9.25 -4.40
CA ALA A 223 18.06 9.76 -5.39
C ALA A 223 19.08 10.73 -4.80
N VAL A 224 18.68 11.58 -3.84
CA VAL A 224 19.50 12.71 -3.39
C VAL A 224 20.21 12.48 -2.05
N ASP A 225 19.66 11.67 -1.16
CA ASP A 225 20.29 11.38 0.13
C ASP A 225 21.57 10.55 -0.05
N PRO A 226 22.73 11.00 0.51
CA PRO A 226 24.02 10.35 0.25
C PRO A 226 24.15 8.95 0.84
N VAL A 227 23.34 8.59 1.82
CA VAL A 227 23.28 7.23 2.39
C VAL A 227 22.37 6.36 1.54
N LEU A 228 21.18 6.84 1.19
CA LEU A 228 20.22 6.08 0.39
C LEU A 228 20.68 5.86 -1.04
N ASN A 229 21.43 6.79 -1.64
CA ASN A 229 22.02 6.61 -2.97
C ASN A 229 23.41 5.95 -2.94
N MET A 230 23.92 5.56 -1.75
CA MET A 230 25.19 4.86 -1.55
C MET A 230 26.44 5.59 -2.12
N GLY A 231 26.34 6.89 -2.43
CA GLY A 231 27.39 7.65 -3.11
C GLY A 231 27.61 7.23 -4.57
N ILE A 232 26.61 6.62 -5.18
CA ILE A 232 26.65 6.17 -6.59
C ILE A 232 26.90 7.33 -7.56
N PRO A 233 26.23 8.50 -7.45
CA PRO A 233 26.51 9.62 -8.33
C PRO A 233 27.98 10.02 -8.33
N ASP A 234 28.58 10.22 -7.17
CA ASP A 234 29.98 10.60 -7.02
C ASP A 234 30.93 9.57 -7.65
N ARG A 235 30.58 8.29 -7.60
CA ARG A 235 31.41 7.23 -8.20
C ARG A 235 31.39 7.30 -9.72
N ILE A 236 30.24 7.51 -10.32
CA ILE A 236 30.07 7.61 -11.77
C ILE A 236 30.77 8.89 -12.30
N GLU A 237 30.64 9.99 -11.60
CA GLU A 237 31.34 11.24 -11.92
C GLU A 237 32.87 11.06 -11.89
N LYS A 238 33.41 10.34 -10.90
CA LYS A 238 34.84 9.97 -10.84
C LYS A 238 35.31 9.07 -11.98
N MET A 239 34.38 8.34 -12.63
CA MET A 239 34.67 7.57 -13.83
C MET A 239 34.59 8.42 -15.11
N GLY A 240 34.27 9.71 -14.99
CA GLY A 240 34.24 10.68 -16.09
C GLY A 240 32.91 10.79 -16.82
N TYR A 241 31.82 10.25 -16.27
CA TYR A 241 30.49 10.32 -16.87
C TYR A 241 29.61 11.34 -16.19
N LYS A 242 28.64 11.88 -16.94
CA LYS A 242 27.59 12.75 -16.41
C LYS A 242 26.52 11.92 -15.69
N VAL A 243 26.01 12.47 -14.59
CA VAL A 243 24.93 11.86 -13.79
C VAL A 243 23.81 12.87 -13.60
N LEU A 244 22.60 12.43 -13.84
CA LEU A 244 21.38 13.24 -13.67
C LEU A 244 20.44 12.58 -12.66
N PRO A 245 19.74 13.36 -11.82
CA PRO A 245 18.60 12.84 -11.10
C PRO A 245 17.38 12.78 -12.04
N PHE A 246 16.49 11.82 -11.80
CA PHE A 246 15.31 11.57 -12.62
C PHE A 246 14.42 12.82 -12.80
N TYR A 247 14.34 13.69 -11.80
CA TYR A 247 13.51 14.90 -11.82
C TYR A 247 14.03 15.99 -12.80
N ASN A 248 15.16 15.78 -13.43
CA ASN A 248 15.65 16.60 -14.52
C ASN A 248 15.32 16.04 -15.92
N LEU A 249 14.55 14.95 -15.98
CA LEU A 249 14.04 14.46 -17.26
C LEU A 249 12.69 15.11 -17.59
N PRO A 250 12.39 15.32 -18.88
CA PRO A 250 11.08 15.78 -19.28
C PRO A 250 9.98 14.78 -18.86
N GLU A 251 8.82 15.32 -18.50
CA GLU A 251 7.64 14.50 -18.26
C GLU A 251 7.22 13.72 -19.52
N THR A 252 6.69 12.53 -19.34
CA THR A 252 6.17 11.69 -20.41
C THR A 252 4.70 11.36 -20.16
N GLU A 253 3.88 11.32 -21.21
CA GLU A 253 2.48 10.96 -21.12
C GLU A 253 2.31 9.45 -20.87
N LEU A 254 2.50 9.01 -19.64
CA LEU A 254 2.21 7.62 -19.20
C LEU A 254 0.90 7.50 -18.44
N GLY A 255 0.22 8.59 -18.12
CA GLY A 255 -1.03 8.60 -17.35
C GLY A 255 -2.07 7.64 -17.91
N GLU A 256 -2.28 7.61 -19.22
CA GLU A 256 -3.24 6.70 -19.85
C GLU A 256 -2.92 5.22 -19.67
N LYS A 257 -1.65 4.84 -19.54
CA LYS A 257 -1.23 3.45 -19.38
C LYS A 257 -1.36 2.96 -17.94
N TYR A 258 -1.05 3.82 -16.98
CA TYR A 258 -0.98 3.48 -15.56
C TYR A 258 -2.03 4.23 -14.73
N THR A 259 -3.27 4.25 -15.19
CA THR A 259 -4.42 4.93 -14.55
C THR A 259 -4.71 4.46 -13.11
N ASN A 260 -4.16 3.32 -12.71
CA ASN A 260 -4.29 2.77 -11.36
C ASN A 260 -3.01 2.93 -10.52
N MET A 261 -2.04 3.71 -11.00
CA MET A 261 -0.86 4.04 -10.21
C MET A 261 -1.20 5.13 -9.19
N PHE A 262 -1.62 4.69 -7.99
CA PHE A 262 -2.09 5.61 -6.95
C PHE A 262 -0.98 6.36 -6.23
N TRP A 263 0.29 6.06 -6.51
CA TRP A 263 1.42 6.76 -5.92
C TRP A 263 2.04 7.74 -6.91
N PRO A 264 1.99 9.07 -6.68
CA PRO A 264 2.65 10.06 -7.55
C PRO A 264 4.13 9.77 -7.75
N PHE A 265 4.85 9.40 -6.67
CA PHE A 265 6.25 9.01 -6.79
C PHE A 265 6.46 7.73 -7.64
N GLY A 266 5.45 6.88 -7.78
CA GLY A 266 5.49 5.73 -8.67
C GLY A 266 5.47 6.15 -10.13
N GLN A 267 4.65 7.13 -10.47
CA GLN A 267 4.63 7.73 -11.80
C GLN A 267 5.99 8.35 -12.13
N HIS A 268 6.56 9.13 -11.18
CA HIS A 268 7.90 9.72 -11.31
C HIS A 268 9.05 8.70 -11.42
N ILE A 269 8.82 7.42 -11.11
CA ILE A 269 9.79 6.33 -11.32
C ILE A 269 9.62 5.71 -12.71
N ILE A 270 8.38 5.52 -13.16
CA ILE A 270 8.07 4.82 -14.41
C ILE A 270 8.28 5.73 -15.64
N GLU A 271 7.92 7.00 -15.56
CA GLU A 271 8.08 7.96 -16.66
C GLU A 271 9.53 8.11 -17.16
N PRO A 272 10.53 8.25 -16.28
CA PRO A 272 11.93 8.23 -16.68
C PRO A 272 12.35 6.98 -17.43
N ALA A 273 11.80 5.80 -17.08
CA ALA A 273 12.12 4.56 -17.78
C ALA A 273 11.79 4.64 -19.26
N LYS A 274 10.59 5.13 -19.60
CA LYS A 274 10.15 5.31 -20.99
C LYS A 274 11.03 6.31 -21.73
N TRP A 275 11.36 7.45 -21.09
CA TRP A 275 12.25 8.44 -21.69
C TRP A 275 13.63 7.86 -21.96
N ILE A 276 14.26 7.23 -20.96
CA ILE A 276 15.59 6.64 -21.05
C ILE A 276 15.61 5.54 -22.11
N ALA A 277 14.59 4.68 -22.15
CA ALA A 277 14.50 3.60 -23.14
C ALA A 277 14.57 4.11 -24.58
N ASN A 278 14.01 5.31 -24.85
CA ASN A 278 13.97 5.94 -26.17
C ASN A 278 15.16 6.87 -26.45
N THR A 279 16.06 7.11 -25.49
CA THR A 279 17.21 8.01 -25.63
C THR A 279 18.51 7.21 -25.72
N GLU A 280 19.22 7.25 -26.86
CA GLU A 280 20.33 6.32 -27.17
C GLU A 280 21.46 6.36 -26.13
N ASN A 281 21.87 7.54 -25.69
CA ASN A 281 23.02 7.74 -24.80
C ASN A 281 22.69 7.73 -23.29
N MET A 282 21.43 7.54 -22.90
CA MET A 282 21.02 7.53 -21.49
C MET A 282 20.84 6.12 -20.94
N TYR A 283 21.27 5.92 -19.70
CA TYR A 283 21.20 4.62 -18.99
C TYR A 283 20.71 4.83 -17.56
N ALA A 284 19.73 4.04 -17.15
CA ALA A 284 19.16 4.14 -15.81
C ALA A 284 19.94 3.34 -14.76
N ILE A 285 20.02 3.92 -13.55
CA ILE A 285 20.32 3.22 -12.31
C ILE A 285 19.10 3.35 -11.43
N LEU A 286 18.32 2.27 -11.34
CA LEU A 286 17.15 2.19 -10.48
C LEU A 286 17.58 1.86 -9.06
N LEU A 287 17.24 2.73 -8.11
CA LEU A 287 17.49 2.51 -6.69
C LEU A 287 16.16 2.26 -5.98
N THR A 288 16.05 1.11 -5.36
CA THR A 288 14.95 0.72 -4.48
C THR A 288 15.45 0.55 -3.05
N HIS A 289 14.54 0.52 -2.10
CA HIS A 289 14.91 0.41 -0.69
C HIS A 289 14.17 -0.75 -0.05
N HIS A 290 14.92 -1.56 0.70
CA HIS A 290 14.40 -2.73 1.40
C HIS A 290 13.18 -2.39 2.27
N GLY A 291 12.18 -3.28 2.27
CA GLY A 291 10.94 -3.12 3.03
C GLY A 291 9.92 -2.15 2.39
N CYS A 292 10.14 -1.70 1.15
CA CYS A 292 9.23 -0.81 0.45
C CYS A 292 8.21 -1.58 -0.40
N GLY A 293 6.96 -1.68 0.06
CA GLY A 293 5.88 -2.32 -0.69
C GLY A 293 5.70 -1.77 -2.11
N PRO A 294 5.54 -0.46 -2.32
CA PRO A 294 5.44 0.10 -3.68
C PRO A 294 6.58 -0.27 -4.61
N ASP A 295 7.84 -0.27 -4.15
CA ASP A 295 8.99 -0.61 -5.01
C ASP A 295 8.92 -2.04 -5.55
N SER A 296 8.29 -2.96 -4.83
CA SER A 296 8.11 -4.34 -5.28
C SER A 296 7.32 -4.44 -6.59
N VAL A 297 6.33 -3.58 -6.78
CA VAL A 297 5.51 -3.50 -8.00
C VAL A 297 6.15 -2.57 -9.04
N LEU A 298 6.66 -1.42 -8.61
CA LEU A 298 7.27 -0.42 -9.49
C LEU A 298 8.47 -0.96 -10.26
N SER A 299 9.29 -1.81 -9.65
CA SER A 299 10.42 -2.46 -10.31
C SER A 299 10.01 -3.28 -11.53
N HIS A 300 8.86 -3.91 -11.50
CA HIS A 300 8.31 -4.66 -12.64
C HIS A 300 7.86 -3.73 -13.76
N TYR A 301 7.12 -2.67 -13.44
CA TYR A 301 6.66 -1.70 -14.44
C TYR A 301 7.84 -0.95 -15.05
N PHE A 302 8.83 -0.59 -14.23
CA PHE A 302 10.06 0.02 -14.71
C PHE A 302 10.77 -0.88 -15.72
N LYS A 303 10.92 -2.18 -15.41
CA LYS A 303 11.51 -3.17 -16.31
C LYS A 303 10.73 -3.29 -17.62
N THR A 304 9.40 -3.27 -17.56
CA THR A 304 8.53 -3.33 -18.73
C THR A 304 8.73 -2.09 -19.63
N GLU A 305 8.84 -0.87 -19.07
CA GLU A 305 9.08 0.35 -19.84
C GLU A 305 10.51 0.43 -20.41
N MET A 306 11.52 -0.08 -19.68
CA MET A 306 12.89 -0.15 -20.18
C MET A 306 13.06 -1.12 -21.35
N GLY A 307 12.19 -2.14 -21.46
CA GLY A 307 12.24 -3.15 -22.52
C GLY A 307 13.61 -3.84 -22.58
N GLU A 308 14.24 -3.83 -23.77
CA GLU A 308 15.56 -4.44 -24.00
C GLU A 308 16.74 -3.51 -23.62
N LYS A 309 16.48 -2.26 -23.25
CA LYS A 309 17.53 -1.31 -22.89
C LYS A 309 18.15 -1.70 -21.56
N PRO A 310 19.50 -1.87 -21.50
CA PRO A 310 20.16 -2.25 -20.25
C PRO A 310 20.05 -1.13 -19.20
N TYR A 311 19.78 -1.54 -17.96
CA TYR A 311 19.81 -0.68 -16.78
C TYR A 311 20.37 -1.46 -15.59
N LEU A 312 20.78 -0.73 -14.55
CA LEU A 312 21.26 -1.34 -13.31
C LEU A 312 20.22 -1.14 -12.23
N HIS A 313 19.76 -2.22 -11.59
CA HIS A 313 18.88 -2.17 -10.42
C HIS A 313 19.69 -2.47 -9.15
N ILE A 314 19.64 -1.59 -8.19
CA ILE A 314 20.29 -1.73 -6.87
C ILE A 314 19.24 -1.52 -5.79
N GLU A 315 19.05 -2.54 -4.96
CA GLU A 315 18.31 -2.44 -3.73
C GLU A 315 19.26 -2.06 -2.60
N VAL A 316 18.85 -1.10 -1.76
CA VAL A 316 19.64 -0.51 -0.69
C VAL A 316 18.96 -0.73 0.66
N ASP A 317 19.74 -1.25 1.62
CA ASP A 317 19.38 -1.41 3.02
C ASP A 317 20.52 -0.98 3.95
N GLU A 318 20.33 -1.08 5.25
CA GLU A 318 21.35 -0.79 6.26
C GLU A 318 22.56 -1.72 6.25
N HIS A 319 22.47 -2.87 5.58
CA HIS A 319 23.53 -3.87 5.46
C HIS A 319 24.26 -3.80 4.11
N SER A 320 23.80 -2.93 3.22
CA SER A 320 24.33 -2.78 1.87
C SER A 320 25.80 -2.37 1.89
N SER A 321 26.64 -3.15 1.20
CA SER A 321 28.09 -2.88 1.11
C SER A 321 28.41 -1.88 0.01
N LYS A 322 29.02 -0.75 0.35
CA LYS A 322 29.51 0.22 -0.64
C LYS A 322 30.44 -0.41 -1.67
N VAL A 323 31.31 -1.37 -1.26
CA VAL A 323 32.23 -2.07 -2.17
C VAL A 323 31.46 -2.93 -3.17
N GLY A 324 30.45 -3.67 -2.72
CA GLY A 324 29.58 -4.46 -3.58
C GLY A 324 28.84 -3.61 -4.61
N VAL A 325 28.30 -2.48 -4.19
CA VAL A 325 27.62 -1.52 -5.06
C VAL A 325 28.58 -0.95 -6.12
N ILE A 326 29.76 -0.50 -5.71
CA ILE A 326 30.80 0.02 -6.62
C ILE A 326 31.17 -1.02 -7.68
N THR A 327 31.40 -2.27 -7.29
CA THR A 327 31.74 -3.35 -8.23
C THR A 327 30.62 -3.58 -9.26
N ARG A 328 29.35 -3.52 -8.85
CA ARG A 328 28.19 -3.64 -9.75
C ARG A 328 28.12 -2.49 -10.74
N ILE A 329 28.36 -1.26 -10.30
CA ILE A 329 28.41 -0.07 -11.17
C ILE A 329 29.51 -0.19 -12.19
N GLU A 330 30.74 -0.52 -11.78
CA GLU A 330 31.89 -0.68 -12.68
C GLU A 330 31.64 -1.80 -13.71
N ALA A 331 31.07 -2.92 -13.28
CA ALA A 331 30.70 -4.01 -14.19
C ALA A 331 29.63 -3.57 -15.20
N PHE A 332 28.62 -2.81 -14.75
CA PHE A 332 27.58 -2.27 -15.64
C PHE A 332 28.16 -1.30 -16.68
N VAL A 333 28.95 -0.31 -16.27
CA VAL A 333 29.60 0.64 -17.18
C VAL A 333 30.52 -0.07 -18.18
N ASN A 334 31.32 -1.04 -17.70
CA ASN A 334 32.20 -1.83 -18.57
C ASN A 334 31.40 -2.69 -19.57
N SER A 335 30.24 -3.23 -19.17
CA SER A 335 29.40 -4.00 -20.08
C SER A 335 28.85 -3.14 -21.21
N LEU A 336 28.46 -1.89 -20.91
CA LEU A 336 28.01 -0.93 -21.92
C LEU A 336 29.11 -0.54 -22.89
N ASN A 337 30.36 -0.41 -22.43
CA ASN A 337 31.52 -0.13 -23.29
C ASN A 337 31.85 -1.31 -24.19
N SER A 338 31.68 -2.54 -23.72
CA SER A 338 31.95 -3.77 -24.49
C SER A 338 30.84 -4.07 -25.51
N ALA A 339 29.57 -3.74 -25.18
CA ALA A 339 28.44 -4.01 -26.07
C ALA A 339 28.44 -3.17 -27.35
N GLN A 340 29.12 -2.02 -27.39
CA GLN A 340 29.28 -1.21 -28.60
C GLN A 340 30.13 -1.92 -29.68
N SER A 341 30.93 -2.93 -29.30
CA SER A 341 31.75 -3.69 -30.25
C SER A 341 31.02 -4.87 -30.91
N VAL A 342 29.88 -5.26 -30.43
CA VAL A 342 29.07 -6.37 -30.95
C VAL A 342 27.65 -5.85 -31.29
N ARG A 343 27.49 -5.29 -32.50
CA ARG A 343 26.15 -5.10 -33.06
C ARG A 343 25.55 -6.49 -33.30
N ARG A 344 24.77 -6.99 -32.33
CA ARG A 344 23.77 -8.02 -32.60
C ARG A 344 22.67 -7.36 -33.42
N GLU A 345 22.38 -7.90 -34.60
CA GLU A 345 21.13 -7.60 -35.29
C GLU A 345 20.01 -7.93 -34.32
N SER A 346 19.48 -6.89 -33.66
CA SER A 346 18.29 -7.02 -32.84
C SER A 346 17.16 -7.33 -33.82
N VAL A 347 16.55 -8.49 -33.68
CA VAL A 347 15.21 -8.74 -34.20
C VAL A 347 14.34 -7.71 -33.49
N LYS A 348 13.96 -6.66 -34.19
CA LYS A 348 12.97 -5.68 -33.70
C LYS A 348 11.66 -6.42 -33.59
N ILE A 349 11.38 -6.98 -32.44
CA ILE A 349 10.02 -7.33 -32.04
C ILE A 349 9.33 -5.99 -31.82
N ASP A 350 8.48 -5.62 -32.74
CA ASP A 350 7.72 -4.38 -32.70
C ASP A 350 6.64 -4.50 -31.62
N LEU A 351 7.04 -4.27 -30.36
CA LEU A 351 6.15 -4.29 -29.21
C LEU A 351 5.06 -3.20 -29.28
N CYS A 352 5.24 -2.18 -30.14
CA CYS A 352 4.23 -1.17 -30.41
C CYS A 352 3.02 -1.71 -31.21
N LYS A 353 3.12 -2.90 -31.82
CA LYS A 353 1.97 -3.54 -32.47
C LYS A 353 1.07 -4.31 -31.51
N PHE A 354 1.53 -4.57 -30.32
CA PHE A 354 0.68 -5.13 -29.27
C PHE A 354 -0.05 -3.96 -28.61
N GLY A 355 -1.09 -3.49 -29.31
CA GLY A 355 -1.96 -2.46 -28.77
C GLY A 355 -2.42 -2.87 -27.38
N THR A 356 -2.11 -2.03 -26.43
CA THR A 356 -2.45 -2.06 -25.01
C THR A 356 -3.97 -1.94 -24.78
N ASN A 357 -4.77 -2.68 -25.53
CA ASN A 357 -6.24 -2.68 -25.44
C ASN A 357 -6.79 -3.72 -24.47
N VAL A 358 -5.95 -4.35 -23.65
CA VAL A 358 -6.44 -5.12 -22.50
C VAL A 358 -6.58 -4.17 -21.31
N LYS A 359 -7.50 -3.21 -21.42
CA LYS A 359 -7.95 -2.44 -20.25
C LYS A 359 -8.66 -3.42 -19.33
N ALA A 360 -8.15 -3.56 -18.10
CA ALA A 360 -8.98 -4.13 -17.06
C ALA A 360 -10.28 -3.32 -17.03
N ARG A 361 -11.40 -3.94 -17.40
CA ARG A 361 -12.68 -3.24 -17.47
C ARG A 361 -13.14 -2.93 -16.05
N SER A 362 -13.02 -1.69 -15.62
CA SER A 362 -13.52 -1.22 -14.33
C SER A 362 -15.03 -0.91 -14.32
N LYS A 363 -15.67 -0.84 -15.49
CA LYS A 363 -17.06 -0.42 -15.67
C LYS A 363 -17.80 -1.35 -16.62
N SER A 364 -17.89 -2.65 -16.32
CA SER A 364 -18.89 -3.51 -16.97
C SER A 364 -19.96 -3.84 -15.94
N GLU A 365 -21.22 -3.67 -16.33
CA GLU A 365 -22.35 -4.13 -15.53
C GLU A 365 -22.38 -5.67 -15.52
N LEU A 366 -22.99 -6.27 -14.50
CA LEU A 366 -23.17 -7.72 -14.42
C LEU A 366 -23.91 -8.27 -15.66
N SER A 367 -24.75 -7.46 -16.31
CA SER A 367 -25.42 -7.72 -17.58
C SER A 367 -24.48 -8.03 -18.74
N ASP A 368 -23.26 -7.46 -18.74
CA ASP A 368 -22.26 -7.70 -19.79
C ASP A 368 -21.72 -9.14 -19.76
N PHE A 369 -21.75 -9.80 -18.60
CA PHE A 369 -21.29 -11.18 -18.45
C PHE A 369 -22.32 -12.19 -18.98
N THR A 370 -23.61 -11.89 -18.86
CA THR A 370 -24.68 -12.75 -19.38
C THR A 370 -24.77 -12.71 -20.90
N ALA A 371 -24.38 -11.60 -21.53
CA ALA A 371 -24.47 -11.40 -22.97
C ALA A 371 -23.33 -12.09 -23.76
N ASN A 372 -22.21 -12.45 -23.12
CA ASN A 372 -20.97 -12.83 -23.82
C ASN A 372 -20.64 -14.32 -23.81
N GLU A 373 -21.46 -15.20 -23.24
CA GLU A 373 -21.21 -16.66 -23.10
C GLU A 373 -19.83 -17.00 -22.49
N LYS A 374 -19.22 -16.06 -21.73
CA LYS A 374 -17.90 -16.21 -21.14
C LYS A 374 -18.00 -16.76 -19.72
N LYS A 375 -17.02 -17.59 -19.37
CA LYS A 375 -16.90 -18.14 -18.02
C LYS A 375 -16.14 -17.20 -17.11
N VAL A 376 -16.72 -16.90 -15.94
CA VAL A 376 -16.12 -16.02 -14.92
C VAL A 376 -15.41 -16.87 -13.86
N TYR A 377 -14.13 -16.57 -13.64
CA TYR A 377 -13.31 -17.21 -12.61
C TYR A 377 -13.08 -16.27 -11.44
N LEU A 378 -13.41 -16.73 -10.22
CA LEU A 378 -13.27 -15.98 -8.97
C LEU A 378 -12.04 -16.47 -8.19
N PRO A 379 -11.32 -15.59 -7.48
CA PRO A 379 -10.21 -15.98 -6.61
C PRO A 379 -10.73 -16.89 -5.48
N PRO A 380 -9.90 -17.82 -4.96
CA PRO A 380 -10.33 -18.76 -3.94
C PRO A 380 -10.34 -18.11 -2.56
N MET A 381 -11.44 -17.43 -2.21
CA MET A 381 -11.70 -16.90 -0.85
C MET A 381 -12.80 -17.73 -0.18
N HIS A 382 -12.40 -18.83 0.45
CA HIS A 382 -13.34 -19.76 1.08
C HIS A 382 -14.00 -19.18 2.33
N PRO A 383 -15.33 -19.26 2.52
CA PRO A 383 -16.38 -19.81 1.62
C PRO A 383 -17.08 -18.76 0.76
N TYR A 384 -16.60 -17.52 0.74
CA TYR A 384 -17.28 -16.40 0.10
C TYR A 384 -17.40 -16.57 -1.42
N SER A 385 -16.31 -16.98 -2.06
CA SER A 385 -16.29 -17.14 -3.52
C SER A 385 -17.21 -18.25 -4.01
N GLU A 386 -17.31 -19.36 -3.27
CA GLU A 386 -18.23 -20.44 -3.61
C GLU A 386 -19.69 -20.01 -3.51
N ILE A 387 -20.03 -19.25 -2.47
CA ILE A 387 -21.39 -18.73 -2.27
C ILE A 387 -21.71 -17.69 -3.34
N PHE A 388 -20.80 -16.77 -3.62
CA PHE A 388 -20.96 -15.76 -4.66
C PHE A 388 -21.08 -16.39 -6.05
N SER A 389 -20.24 -17.39 -6.38
CA SER A 389 -20.35 -18.17 -7.61
C SER A 389 -21.74 -18.83 -7.77
N ALA A 390 -22.31 -19.37 -6.67
CA ALA A 390 -23.63 -19.96 -6.70
C ALA A 390 -24.74 -18.96 -7.03
N PHE A 391 -24.68 -17.75 -6.47
CA PHE A 391 -25.60 -16.66 -6.79
C PHE A 391 -25.45 -16.17 -8.24
N LEU A 392 -24.20 -16.04 -8.72
CA LEU A 392 -23.95 -15.69 -10.12
C LEU A 392 -24.55 -16.72 -11.08
N LYS A 393 -24.39 -18.03 -10.79
CA LYS A 393 -25.00 -19.12 -11.58
C LYS A 393 -26.53 -19.05 -11.57
N GLN A 394 -27.13 -18.73 -10.42
CA GLN A 394 -28.59 -18.54 -10.34
C GLN A 394 -29.05 -17.36 -11.20
N SER A 395 -28.24 -16.32 -11.33
CA SER A 395 -28.47 -15.15 -12.18
C SER A 395 -28.12 -15.37 -13.65
N GLY A 396 -27.74 -16.60 -14.07
CA GLY A 396 -27.41 -16.95 -15.45
C GLY A 396 -25.94 -16.69 -15.86
N VAL A 397 -25.06 -16.32 -14.93
CA VAL A 397 -23.62 -16.15 -15.20
C VAL A 397 -22.88 -17.46 -14.91
N ASP A 398 -22.16 -18.02 -15.88
CA ASP A 398 -21.31 -19.20 -15.65
C ASP A 398 -20.04 -18.80 -14.87
N ALA A 399 -20.09 -18.95 -13.54
CA ALA A 399 -19.03 -18.56 -12.64
C ALA A 399 -18.44 -19.75 -11.88
N GLU A 400 -17.11 -19.87 -11.84
CA GLU A 400 -16.39 -20.87 -11.05
C GLU A 400 -15.34 -20.23 -10.14
N VAL A 401 -14.98 -20.91 -9.06
CA VAL A 401 -13.87 -20.52 -8.19
C VAL A 401 -12.60 -21.23 -8.68
N ILE A 402 -11.51 -20.50 -8.79
CA ILE A 402 -10.18 -21.06 -9.09
C ILE A 402 -9.81 -22.07 -7.97
N GLU A 403 -9.02 -23.06 -8.30
CA GLU A 403 -8.55 -24.08 -7.35
C GLU A 403 -7.85 -23.42 -6.14
N PRO A 404 -7.98 -24.00 -4.93
CA PRO A 404 -7.31 -23.50 -3.74
C PRO A 404 -5.79 -23.40 -3.93
N PHE A 405 -5.18 -22.47 -3.21
CA PHE A 405 -3.73 -22.29 -3.25
C PHE A 405 -2.99 -23.57 -2.82
N THR A 406 -1.96 -23.91 -3.55
CA THR A 406 -1.08 -25.06 -3.30
C THR A 406 0.38 -24.61 -3.36
N SER A 407 1.29 -25.42 -2.80
CA SER A 407 2.74 -25.15 -2.94
C SER A 407 3.14 -24.99 -4.42
N GLU A 408 2.56 -25.80 -5.32
CA GLU A 408 2.83 -25.71 -6.76
C GLU A 408 2.38 -24.36 -7.36
N SER A 409 1.18 -23.86 -6.99
CA SER A 409 0.73 -22.55 -7.45
C SER A 409 1.61 -21.42 -6.91
N ILE A 410 2.00 -21.48 -5.63
CA ILE A 410 2.91 -20.51 -5.04
C ILE A 410 4.27 -20.51 -5.74
N ASP A 411 4.86 -21.70 -5.97
CA ASP A 411 6.14 -21.83 -6.67
C ASP A 411 6.06 -21.35 -8.13
N MET A 412 4.90 -21.49 -8.75
CA MET A 412 4.65 -20.92 -10.09
C MET A 412 4.69 -19.39 -10.06
N GLY A 413 4.05 -18.75 -9.09
CA GLY A 413 4.10 -17.31 -8.91
C GLY A 413 5.52 -16.80 -8.64
N LYS A 414 6.26 -17.46 -7.73
CA LYS A 414 7.65 -17.10 -7.37
C LYS A 414 8.60 -16.98 -8.57
N ARG A 415 8.36 -17.69 -9.67
CA ARG A 415 9.20 -17.61 -10.87
C ARG A 415 9.13 -16.27 -11.60
N PHE A 416 8.11 -15.47 -11.34
CA PHE A 416 7.87 -14.16 -11.96
C PHE A 416 8.23 -13.01 -11.04
N MET A 417 8.60 -13.28 -9.79
CA MET A 417 8.97 -12.28 -8.80
C MET A 417 10.41 -11.83 -8.99
N LEU A 418 10.70 -10.58 -8.61
CA LEU A 418 12.04 -10.00 -8.66
C LEU A 418 12.69 -10.01 -7.28
N ALA A 419 11.98 -9.60 -6.24
CA ALA A 419 12.49 -9.49 -4.87
C ALA A 419 11.33 -9.48 -3.85
N GLU A 420 11.01 -8.38 -3.27
CA GLU A 420 10.22 -8.22 -2.04
C GLU A 420 8.72 -8.00 -2.28
N GLU A 421 8.12 -8.76 -3.18
CA GLU A 421 6.68 -8.68 -3.43
C GLU A 421 5.89 -9.26 -2.25
N TYR A 422 4.70 -8.69 -2.01
CA TYR A 422 3.77 -9.24 -1.03
C TYR A 422 3.44 -10.69 -1.38
N PHE A 423 3.54 -11.58 -0.39
CA PHE A 423 3.31 -13.00 -0.59
C PHE A 423 1.94 -13.30 -1.20
N THR A 424 0.90 -12.55 -0.83
CA THR A 424 -0.44 -12.70 -1.39
C THR A 424 -0.50 -12.37 -2.87
N THR A 425 0.28 -11.39 -3.36
CA THR A 425 0.42 -11.09 -4.79
C THR A 425 1.02 -12.26 -5.56
N THR A 426 2.11 -12.80 -5.01
CA THR A 426 2.80 -13.98 -5.57
C THR A 426 1.87 -15.18 -5.67
N ALA A 427 1.14 -15.48 -4.60
CA ALA A 427 0.21 -16.59 -4.54
C ALA A 427 -0.94 -16.44 -5.54
N LEU A 428 -1.52 -15.24 -5.64
CA LEU A 428 -2.63 -14.95 -6.56
C LEU A 428 -2.21 -15.08 -8.03
N LEU A 429 -1.05 -14.51 -8.41
CA LEU A 429 -0.48 -14.68 -9.74
C LEU A 429 -0.27 -16.16 -10.07
N GLY A 430 0.35 -16.92 -9.18
CA GLY A 430 0.61 -18.33 -9.38
C GLY A 430 -0.65 -19.17 -9.51
N SER A 431 -1.71 -18.83 -8.76
CA SER A 431 -3.01 -19.50 -8.86
C SER A 431 -3.67 -19.27 -10.22
N VAL A 432 -3.66 -18.02 -10.72
CA VAL A 432 -4.18 -17.70 -12.07
C VAL A 432 -3.39 -18.44 -13.15
N LEU A 433 -2.07 -18.39 -13.12
CA LEU A 433 -1.21 -19.04 -14.11
C LEU A 433 -1.37 -20.57 -14.10
N LYS A 434 -1.46 -21.18 -12.90
CA LYS A 434 -1.69 -22.62 -12.76
C LYS A 434 -3.03 -23.01 -13.38
N HIS A 435 -4.08 -22.28 -13.03
CA HIS A 435 -5.43 -22.52 -13.56
C HIS A 435 -5.45 -22.43 -15.10
N MET A 436 -4.84 -21.40 -15.68
CA MET A 436 -4.72 -21.26 -17.15
C MET A 436 -4.02 -22.47 -17.77
N LYS A 437 -2.91 -22.92 -17.18
CA LYS A 437 -2.16 -24.09 -17.66
C LYS A 437 -2.96 -25.39 -17.59
N GLU A 438 -3.64 -25.65 -16.46
CA GLU A 438 -4.40 -26.91 -16.25
C GLU A 438 -5.63 -27.03 -17.12
N LYS A 439 -6.30 -25.93 -17.41
CA LYS A 439 -7.45 -25.93 -18.33
C LYS A 439 -7.05 -26.06 -19.80
N GLY A 440 -5.74 -26.09 -20.11
CA GLY A 440 -5.25 -26.01 -21.50
C GLY A 440 -5.75 -24.73 -22.18
N ASN A 441 -6.04 -23.72 -21.36
CA ASN A 441 -6.81 -22.56 -21.77
C ASN A 441 -5.86 -21.52 -22.35
N ASP A 442 -6.08 -21.20 -23.61
CA ASP A 442 -5.42 -20.07 -24.25
C ASP A 442 -6.04 -18.72 -23.83
N GLY A 443 -6.89 -18.72 -22.78
CA GLY A 443 -7.60 -17.56 -22.27
C GLY A 443 -8.92 -17.23 -22.99
N SER A 444 -9.19 -17.87 -24.13
CA SER A 444 -10.41 -17.58 -24.90
C SER A 444 -11.67 -17.97 -24.13
N GLY A 445 -12.65 -17.06 -24.08
CA GLY A 445 -13.90 -17.29 -23.36
C GLY A 445 -13.81 -17.24 -21.83
N SER A 446 -12.70 -16.76 -21.27
CA SER A 446 -12.47 -16.68 -19.83
C SER A 446 -12.37 -15.22 -19.35
N ILE A 447 -13.00 -14.95 -18.20
CA ILE A 447 -12.90 -13.68 -17.49
C ILE A 447 -12.40 -13.99 -16.07
N TYR A 448 -11.25 -13.44 -15.68
CA TYR A 448 -10.78 -13.52 -14.30
C TYR A 448 -11.24 -12.29 -13.53
N CYS A 449 -12.03 -12.50 -12.47
CA CYS A 449 -12.53 -11.42 -11.62
C CYS A 449 -11.62 -11.24 -10.41
N ILE A 450 -10.84 -10.17 -10.38
CA ILE A 450 -9.96 -9.81 -9.27
C ILE A 450 -10.33 -8.40 -8.80
N PRO A 451 -11.15 -8.27 -7.76
CA PRO A 451 -11.49 -6.97 -7.20
C PRO A 451 -10.23 -6.21 -6.75
N ARG A 452 -10.25 -4.89 -6.84
CA ARG A 452 -9.19 -3.99 -6.40
C ARG A 452 -9.73 -2.89 -5.51
N ASN A 453 -8.86 -2.22 -4.79
CA ASN A 453 -9.18 -1.01 -4.04
C ASN A 453 -8.32 0.18 -4.49
N GLU A 454 -8.72 1.39 -4.08
CA GLU A 454 -7.95 2.62 -4.27
C GLU A 454 -7.07 2.88 -3.04
N GLY A 455 -6.38 1.86 -2.56
CA GLY A 455 -5.58 1.97 -1.34
C GLY A 455 -4.15 2.42 -1.57
N ALA A 456 -3.49 2.85 -0.49
CA ALA A 456 -2.07 3.16 -0.47
C ALA A 456 -1.18 1.91 -0.56
N ASP A 457 -1.75 0.73 -0.28
CA ASP A 457 -1.06 -0.56 -0.33
C ASP A 457 -1.04 -1.15 -1.75
N VAL A 458 -0.29 -2.21 -1.95
CA VAL A 458 -0.07 -2.81 -3.28
C VAL A 458 -1.24 -3.65 -3.78
N ASP A 459 -2.21 -3.98 -2.95
CA ASP A 459 -3.39 -4.77 -3.32
C ASP A 459 -4.25 -4.12 -4.41
N GLY A 460 -4.23 -2.79 -4.51
CA GLY A 460 -4.82 -2.06 -5.63
C GLY A 460 -4.18 -2.34 -6.99
N GLN A 461 -2.95 -2.87 -7.01
CA GLN A 461 -2.16 -3.16 -8.21
C GLN A 461 -2.25 -4.62 -8.67
N TYR A 462 -2.85 -5.54 -7.90
CA TYR A 462 -2.82 -6.99 -8.18
C TYR A 462 -3.28 -7.35 -9.58
N ALA A 463 -4.39 -6.78 -10.05
CA ALA A 463 -4.94 -7.10 -11.36
C ALA A 463 -4.02 -6.66 -12.51
N ASP A 464 -3.50 -5.44 -12.43
CA ASP A 464 -2.61 -4.89 -13.46
C ASP A 464 -1.26 -5.61 -13.45
N PHE A 465 -0.77 -5.96 -12.26
CA PHE A 465 0.45 -6.76 -12.10
C PHE A 465 0.31 -8.16 -12.71
N ILE A 466 -0.81 -8.86 -12.48
CA ILE A 466 -1.07 -10.18 -13.06
C ILE A 466 -1.15 -10.08 -14.57
N LEU A 467 -1.82 -9.05 -15.10
CA LEU A 467 -1.88 -8.83 -16.56
C LEU A 467 -0.49 -8.61 -17.17
N ASP A 468 0.39 -7.86 -16.51
CA ASP A 468 1.77 -7.64 -16.96
C ASP A 468 2.59 -8.95 -17.05
N LYS A 469 2.26 -9.95 -16.23
CA LYS A 469 2.98 -11.25 -16.19
C LYS A 469 2.40 -12.34 -17.09
N ILE A 470 1.18 -12.17 -17.58
CA ILE A 470 0.59 -13.11 -18.53
C ILE A 470 1.25 -12.91 -19.90
N SER A 471 1.59 -14.01 -20.59
CA SER A 471 2.23 -13.91 -21.91
C SER A 471 1.35 -13.18 -22.93
N PRO A 472 1.95 -12.46 -23.90
CA PRO A 472 1.18 -11.73 -24.92
C PRO A 472 0.16 -12.59 -25.68
N GLU A 473 0.46 -13.88 -25.89
CA GLU A 473 -0.45 -14.84 -26.56
C GLU A 473 -1.72 -15.11 -25.73
N HIS A 474 -1.56 -15.22 -24.40
CA HIS A 474 -2.68 -15.40 -23.49
C HIS A 474 -3.44 -14.08 -23.25
N LEU A 475 -2.74 -12.93 -23.20
CA LEU A 475 -3.35 -11.61 -23.03
C LEU A 475 -4.36 -11.26 -24.12
N GLN A 476 -4.14 -11.67 -25.37
CA GLN A 476 -5.05 -11.38 -26.48
C GLN A 476 -6.42 -12.05 -26.33
N LYS A 477 -6.52 -13.09 -25.51
CA LYS A 477 -7.67 -13.97 -25.39
C LYS A 477 -8.30 -13.98 -24.00
N THR A 478 -7.55 -13.55 -22.99
CA THR A 478 -8.01 -13.50 -21.58
C THR A 478 -8.54 -12.11 -21.26
N GLU A 479 -9.70 -12.04 -20.62
CA GLU A 479 -10.22 -10.80 -20.07
C GLU A 479 -10.04 -10.80 -18.55
N MET A 480 -9.72 -9.63 -18.00
CA MET A 480 -9.74 -9.41 -16.57
C MET A 480 -10.82 -8.39 -16.20
N TYR A 481 -11.69 -8.79 -15.29
CA TYR A 481 -12.66 -7.91 -14.68
C TYR A 481 -12.15 -7.53 -13.28
N SER A 482 -11.87 -6.27 -13.09
CA SER A 482 -11.28 -5.78 -11.83
C SER A 482 -12.07 -4.57 -11.32
N PRO A 483 -13.24 -4.82 -10.68
CA PRO A 483 -14.04 -3.74 -10.13
C PRO A 483 -13.36 -3.12 -8.92
N PHE A 484 -13.50 -1.79 -8.78
CA PHE A 484 -13.12 -1.11 -7.55
C PHE A 484 -14.13 -1.42 -6.44
N LEU A 485 -13.64 -1.88 -5.30
CA LEU A 485 -14.50 -2.16 -4.14
C LEU A 485 -15.25 -0.90 -3.69
N GLU A 486 -14.63 0.26 -3.84
CA GLU A 486 -15.20 1.57 -3.53
C GLU A 486 -16.44 1.88 -4.37
N ASP A 487 -16.44 1.50 -5.65
CA ASP A 487 -17.54 1.80 -6.57
C ASP A 487 -18.77 0.92 -6.31
N ILE A 488 -18.60 -0.26 -5.77
CA ILE A 488 -19.67 -1.24 -5.55
C ILE A 488 -20.82 -0.64 -4.73
N ILE A 489 -20.49 0.07 -3.66
CA ILE A 489 -21.49 0.62 -2.73
C ILE A 489 -22.33 1.76 -3.35
N TYR A 490 -21.84 2.39 -4.43
CA TYR A 490 -22.52 3.46 -5.16
C TYR A 490 -23.35 2.94 -6.36
N SER A 491 -23.39 1.62 -6.57
CA SER A 491 -24.16 1.02 -7.65
C SER A 491 -25.66 1.31 -7.50
N ASP A 492 -26.33 1.61 -8.59
CA ASP A 492 -27.79 1.72 -8.70
C ASP A 492 -28.47 0.34 -8.83
N ASN A 493 -27.70 -0.71 -9.15
CA ASN A 493 -28.18 -2.09 -9.21
C ASN A 493 -28.36 -2.69 -7.81
N THR A 494 -29.51 -2.41 -7.20
CA THR A 494 -29.86 -2.89 -5.86
C THR A 494 -29.84 -4.42 -5.75
N GLY A 495 -30.27 -5.12 -6.80
CA GLY A 495 -30.28 -6.58 -6.81
C GLY A 495 -28.88 -7.18 -6.68
N MET A 496 -27.91 -6.58 -7.35
CA MET A 496 -26.49 -6.98 -7.20
C MET A 496 -25.98 -6.74 -5.79
N ILE A 497 -26.30 -5.58 -5.19
CA ILE A 497 -25.90 -5.24 -3.81
C ILE A 497 -26.51 -6.23 -2.82
N GLU A 498 -27.76 -6.62 -3.00
CA GLU A 498 -28.43 -7.61 -2.14
C GLU A 498 -27.75 -8.98 -2.25
N VAL A 499 -27.44 -9.44 -3.46
CA VAL A 499 -26.73 -10.70 -3.70
C VAL A 499 -25.35 -10.69 -3.07
N LEU A 500 -24.59 -9.62 -3.27
CA LEU A 500 -23.26 -9.47 -2.68
C LEU A 500 -23.34 -9.46 -1.15
N THR A 501 -24.26 -8.70 -0.59
CA THR A 501 -24.48 -8.63 0.86
C THR A 501 -24.84 -10.00 1.42
N ASP A 502 -25.74 -10.74 0.79
CA ASP A 502 -26.14 -12.08 1.22
C ASP A 502 -24.98 -13.07 1.13
N ALA A 503 -24.17 -13.01 0.07
CA ALA A 503 -22.98 -13.85 -0.07
C ALA A 503 -21.97 -13.61 1.05
N ILE A 504 -21.70 -12.34 1.37
CA ILE A 504 -20.77 -11.95 2.43
C ILE A 504 -21.29 -12.44 3.79
N LEU A 505 -22.54 -12.17 4.12
CA LEU A 505 -23.13 -12.56 5.40
C LEU A 505 -23.22 -14.08 5.58
N LEU A 506 -23.60 -14.80 4.54
CA LEU A 506 -23.59 -16.27 4.56
C LEU A 506 -22.19 -16.84 4.73
N GLY A 507 -21.18 -16.21 4.10
CA GLY A 507 -19.78 -16.56 4.28
C GLY A 507 -19.31 -16.34 5.71
N ASP A 508 -19.64 -15.20 6.32
CA ASP A 508 -19.36 -14.92 7.73
C ASP A 508 -20.00 -15.98 8.64
N MET A 509 -21.25 -16.37 8.38
CA MET A 509 -21.93 -17.42 9.16
C MET A 509 -21.24 -18.77 9.05
N VAL A 510 -20.74 -19.14 7.88
CA VAL A 510 -19.98 -20.39 7.69
C VAL A 510 -18.67 -20.33 8.47
N ARG A 511 -17.95 -19.21 8.41
CA ARG A 511 -16.67 -19.04 9.15
C ARG A 511 -16.85 -19.01 10.66
N LEU A 512 -17.97 -18.51 11.14
CA LEU A 512 -18.31 -18.53 12.57
C LEU A 512 -18.78 -19.90 13.08
N ALA A 513 -19.20 -20.78 12.18
CA ALA A 513 -19.58 -22.15 12.57
C ALA A 513 -18.34 -22.99 12.95
N PRO A 514 -18.49 -23.97 13.89
CA PRO A 514 -17.42 -24.89 14.23
C PRO A 514 -16.89 -25.65 13.03
N LEU A 515 -15.60 -25.94 12.99
CA LEU A 515 -14.93 -26.63 11.88
C LEU A 515 -15.67 -27.89 11.43
N SER A 516 -16.09 -28.73 12.38
CA SER A 516 -16.81 -30.00 12.11
C SER A 516 -18.15 -29.82 11.38
N TYR A 517 -18.70 -28.60 11.40
CA TYR A 517 -20.01 -28.28 10.81
C TYR A 517 -19.92 -27.45 9.54
N ARG A 518 -18.81 -26.69 9.31
CA ARG A 518 -18.65 -25.73 8.20
C ARG A 518 -18.99 -26.31 6.84
N LYS A 519 -18.44 -27.48 6.50
CA LYS A 519 -18.69 -28.14 5.22
C LYS A 519 -20.17 -28.42 4.99
N ARG A 520 -20.84 -29.06 5.98
CA ARG A 520 -22.28 -29.36 5.88
C ARG A 520 -23.13 -28.10 5.79
N PHE A 521 -22.69 -27.04 6.46
CA PHE A 521 -23.40 -25.76 6.47
C PHE A 521 -23.28 -25.09 5.11
N LEU A 522 -22.08 -25.04 4.54
CA LEU A 522 -21.84 -24.54 3.19
C LEU A 522 -22.63 -25.32 2.13
N ASP A 523 -22.58 -26.66 2.13
CA ASP A 523 -23.32 -27.51 1.22
C ASP A 523 -24.85 -27.26 1.30
N ARG A 524 -25.34 -26.96 2.50
CA ARG A 524 -26.74 -26.59 2.68
C ARG A 524 -27.06 -25.23 2.07
N ILE A 525 -26.22 -24.23 2.30
CA ILE A 525 -26.35 -22.86 1.72
C ILE A 525 -26.37 -22.97 0.18
N LEU A 526 -25.39 -23.65 -0.40
CA LEU A 526 -25.28 -23.81 -1.86
C LEU A 526 -26.51 -24.51 -2.47
N ARG A 527 -27.10 -25.51 -1.78
CA ARG A 527 -28.35 -26.14 -2.22
C ARG A 527 -29.54 -25.20 -2.10
N MET A 528 -29.58 -24.34 -1.10
CA MET A 528 -30.67 -23.38 -0.91
C MET A 528 -30.64 -22.29 -1.98
N ILE A 529 -29.46 -21.78 -2.32
CA ILE A 529 -29.27 -20.80 -3.42
C ILE A 529 -29.79 -21.40 -4.72
N ARG A 530 -29.35 -22.61 -5.10
CA ARG A 530 -29.77 -23.28 -6.33
C ARG A 530 -31.30 -23.49 -6.44
N ASN A 531 -31.99 -23.57 -5.30
CA ASN A 531 -33.45 -23.82 -5.26
C ASN A 531 -34.25 -22.55 -4.99
N ASP A 532 -33.63 -21.36 -5.07
CA ASP A 532 -34.26 -20.06 -4.81
C ASP A 532 -34.98 -19.97 -3.45
N ARG A 533 -34.33 -20.46 -2.38
CA ARG A 533 -34.91 -20.58 -1.03
C ARG A 533 -34.25 -19.69 0.02
N ILE A 534 -33.54 -18.65 -0.41
CA ILE A 534 -32.90 -17.72 0.54
C ILE A 534 -33.76 -16.47 0.64
N ASP A 535 -34.46 -16.35 1.78
CA ASP A 535 -35.19 -15.18 2.21
C ASP A 535 -34.66 -14.72 3.58
N VAL A 536 -35.10 -13.55 4.04
CA VAL A 536 -34.72 -12.95 5.32
C VAL A 536 -35.00 -13.90 6.50
N ASN A 537 -36.09 -14.65 6.48
CA ASN A 537 -36.41 -15.59 7.56
C ASN A 537 -35.45 -16.80 7.54
N THR A 538 -35.03 -17.22 6.37
CA THR A 538 -34.04 -18.26 6.21
C THR A 538 -32.67 -17.80 6.72
N LEU A 539 -32.25 -16.59 6.38
CA LEU A 539 -31.00 -15.99 6.90
C LEU A 539 -31.03 -15.94 8.45
N LYS A 540 -32.14 -15.51 9.05
CA LYS A 540 -32.31 -15.50 10.51
C LYS A 540 -32.14 -16.90 11.13
N LYS A 541 -32.81 -17.92 10.58
CA LYS A 541 -32.71 -19.29 11.05
C LYS A 541 -31.32 -19.89 10.89
N MET A 542 -30.60 -19.46 9.85
CA MET A 542 -29.21 -19.88 9.62
C MET A 542 -28.25 -19.24 10.62
N ALA A 543 -28.42 -17.95 10.91
CA ALA A 543 -27.68 -17.24 11.94
C ALA A 543 -27.87 -17.91 13.33
N GLU A 544 -29.12 -18.22 13.70
CA GLU A 544 -29.43 -18.94 14.95
C GLU A 544 -28.74 -20.32 15.04
N LYS A 545 -28.70 -21.04 13.93
CA LYS A 545 -28.02 -22.35 13.89
C LYS A 545 -26.51 -22.23 13.98
N SER A 546 -25.91 -21.33 13.20
CA SER A 546 -24.47 -21.05 13.27
C SER A 546 -24.05 -20.73 14.70
N TYR A 547 -24.87 -19.95 15.40
CA TYR A 547 -24.68 -19.59 16.79
C TYR A 547 -24.83 -20.76 17.77
N THR A 548 -25.87 -21.59 17.61
CA THR A 548 -26.12 -22.73 18.50
C THR A 548 -24.96 -23.73 18.46
N TYR A 549 -24.30 -23.87 17.32
CA TYR A 549 -23.13 -24.74 17.18
C TYR A 549 -21.84 -24.14 17.77
N ASN A 550 -21.77 -22.83 17.97
CA ASN A 550 -20.61 -22.17 18.59
C ASN A 550 -20.53 -22.37 20.12
N ARG A 551 -21.57 -22.90 20.76
CA ARG A 551 -21.56 -23.35 22.14
C ARG A 551 -20.94 -24.80 22.23
N VAL A 552 -19.67 -24.93 21.86
CA VAL A 552 -18.99 -26.20 22.02
C VAL A 552 -18.64 -26.38 23.51
N GLU A 553 -19.21 -27.35 24.14
CA GLU A 553 -18.82 -27.75 25.49
C GLU A 553 -17.35 -28.21 25.50
N GLY A 554 -16.54 -27.66 26.40
CA GLY A 554 -15.14 -28.05 26.60
C GLY A 554 -14.09 -27.14 25.96
N VAL A 555 -14.46 -26.05 25.26
CA VAL A 555 -13.49 -25.04 24.79
C VAL A 555 -12.88 -24.34 25.99
N ARG A 556 -11.55 -24.44 26.13
CA ARG A 556 -10.81 -23.83 27.26
C ARG A 556 -10.30 -22.44 26.96
N LYS A 557 -9.97 -22.14 25.69
CA LYS A 557 -9.36 -20.91 25.24
C LYS A 557 -9.94 -20.46 23.88
N SER A 558 -9.94 -19.17 23.63
CA SER A 558 -10.46 -18.58 22.40
C SER A 558 -9.53 -17.49 21.86
N VAL A 559 -9.27 -17.50 20.56
CA VAL A 559 -8.43 -16.50 19.87
C VAL A 559 -9.17 -15.89 18.70
N MET A 560 -9.07 -14.58 18.55
CA MET A 560 -9.56 -13.90 17.35
C MET A 560 -8.40 -13.70 16.37
N ILE A 561 -8.65 -14.00 15.10
CA ILE A 561 -7.69 -13.80 14.03
C ILE A 561 -8.10 -12.55 13.24
N VAL A 562 -7.15 -11.63 13.10
CA VAL A 562 -7.34 -10.31 12.45
C VAL A 562 -6.23 -10.12 11.44
N GLY A 563 -6.53 -9.83 10.19
CA GLY A 563 -5.44 -9.63 9.22
C GLY A 563 -5.88 -9.48 7.78
N ASP A 564 -4.97 -9.78 6.88
CA ASP A 564 -5.21 -9.81 5.44
C ASP A 564 -6.31 -10.84 5.10
N PRO A 565 -7.41 -10.43 4.44
CA PRO A 565 -8.49 -11.34 4.07
C PRO A 565 -8.05 -12.54 3.21
N MET A 566 -7.06 -12.35 2.34
CA MET A 566 -6.51 -13.44 1.53
C MET A 566 -5.90 -14.53 2.41
N LEU A 567 -5.18 -14.17 3.46
CA LEU A 567 -4.59 -15.12 4.42
C LEU A 567 -5.61 -15.70 5.38
N LEU A 568 -6.60 -14.90 5.78
CA LEU A 568 -7.65 -15.35 6.72
C LEU A 568 -8.56 -16.41 6.10
N PHE A 569 -8.89 -16.27 4.82
CA PHE A 569 -9.90 -17.09 4.14
C PHE A 569 -9.31 -18.12 3.18
N ASN A 570 -7.98 -18.37 3.28
CA ASN A 570 -7.28 -19.40 2.52
C ASN A 570 -6.33 -20.21 3.41
N ASP A 571 -6.81 -21.37 3.85
CA ASP A 571 -6.05 -22.24 4.76
C ASP A 571 -4.71 -22.70 4.14
N GLY A 572 -4.63 -22.83 2.81
CA GLY A 572 -3.37 -23.12 2.11
C GLY A 572 -2.30 -22.02 2.24
N LEU A 573 -2.71 -20.75 2.34
CA LEU A 573 -1.79 -19.63 2.51
C LEU A 573 -1.31 -19.47 3.96
N ASN A 574 -2.12 -19.87 4.94
CA ASN A 574 -1.77 -19.81 6.36
C ASN A 574 -1.27 -21.17 6.91
N ASN A 575 -0.86 -22.09 6.03
CA ASN A 575 -0.32 -23.41 6.37
C ASN A 575 -1.25 -24.26 7.28
N TYR A 576 -2.57 -24.06 7.18
CA TYR A 576 -3.60 -24.73 7.97
C TYR A 576 -3.44 -24.54 9.49
N HIS A 577 -2.70 -23.52 9.93
CA HIS A 577 -2.46 -23.29 11.36
C HIS A 577 -3.74 -23.03 12.13
N PHE A 578 -4.68 -22.29 11.57
CA PHE A 578 -5.92 -21.94 12.27
C PHE A 578 -6.90 -23.10 12.34
N GLU A 579 -7.00 -23.89 11.28
CA GLU A 579 -7.77 -25.12 11.29
C GLU A 579 -7.22 -26.12 12.33
N LYS A 580 -5.89 -26.19 12.48
CA LYS A 580 -5.23 -27.03 13.46
C LYS A 580 -5.56 -26.60 14.90
N LEU A 581 -5.55 -25.30 15.21
CA LEU A 581 -5.98 -24.78 16.51
C LEU A 581 -7.40 -25.25 16.87
N GLU A 582 -8.33 -25.21 15.91
CA GLU A 582 -9.71 -25.66 16.13
C GLU A 582 -9.78 -27.17 16.40
N ARG A 583 -8.94 -27.95 15.73
CA ARG A 583 -8.83 -29.41 16.02
C ARG A 583 -8.26 -29.70 17.40
N GLU A 584 -7.48 -28.78 17.96
CA GLU A 584 -6.93 -28.84 19.32
C GLU A 584 -7.85 -28.22 20.38
N ASN A 585 -9.14 -28.01 20.06
CA ASN A 585 -10.17 -27.44 20.93
C ASN A 585 -9.90 -25.98 21.36
N ILE A 586 -9.14 -25.23 20.56
CA ILE A 586 -9.04 -23.79 20.67
C ILE A 586 -10.12 -23.17 19.77
N ARG A 587 -10.95 -22.32 20.35
CA ARG A 587 -11.95 -21.60 19.55
C ARG A 587 -11.27 -20.53 18.72
N VAL A 588 -11.27 -20.70 17.40
CA VAL A 588 -10.79 -19.68 16.45
C VAL A 588 -11.96 -18.85 15.99
N VAL A 589 -11.80 -17.55 16.11
CA VAL A 589 -12.77 -16.54 15.72
C VAL A 589 -12.20 -15.68 14.63
N TYR A 590 -12.76 -15.78 13.45
CA TYR A 590 -12.37 -14.94 12.33
C TYR A 590 -13.07 -13.58 12.39
N THR A 591 -12.36 -12.50 12.02
CA THR A 591 -13.00 -11.22 11.83
C THR A 591 -13.97 -11.27 10.64
N PRO A 592 -15.23 -10.81 10.81
CA PRO A 592 -16.21 -10.84 9.74
C PRO A 592 -15.84 -9.94 8.56
N LEU A 593 -15.98 -10.43 7.34
CA LEU A 593 -15.75 -9.65 6.13
C LEU A 593 -16.78 -8.51 6.00
N SER A 594 -18.02 -8.75 6.45
CA SER A 594 -19.07 -7.74 6.45
C SER A 594 -18.74 -6.52 7.31
N GLU A 595 -18.14 -6.70 8.48
CA GLU A 595 -17.70 -5.58 9.35
C GLU A 595 -16.60 -4.76 8.66
N TYR A 596 -15.62 -5.44 8.07
CA TYR A 596 -14.55 -4.79 7.33
C TYR A 596 -15.11 -3.94 6.19
N LEU A 597 -15.96 -4.51 5.33
CA LEU A 597 -16.54 -3.79 4.20
C LEU A 597 -17.46 -2.65 4.63
N MET A 598 -18.24 -2.82 5.70
CA MET A 598 -19.05 -1.73 6.26
C MET A 598 -18.18 -0.53 6.66
N MET A 599 -17.10 -0.77 7.37
CA MET A 599 -16.18 0.28 7.80
C MET A 599 -15.45 0.91 6.61
N PHE A 600 -14.95 0.08 5.69
CA PHE A 600 -14.27 0.50 4.48
C PHE A 600 -15.13 1.46 3.63
N TRP A 601 -16.37 1.10 3.34
CA TRP A 601 -17.27 1.94 2.54
C TRP A 601 -17.67 3.23 3.26
N LYS A 602 -17.84 3.20 4.58
CA LYS A 602 -18.11 4.43 5.37
C LYS A 602 -16.91 5.37 5.37
N ASP A 603 -15.70 4.84 5.58
CA ASP A 603 -14.47 5.63 5.53
C ASP A 603 -14.28 6.25 4.14
N HIS A 604 -14.46 5.46 3.07
CA HIS A 604 -14.36 5.96 1.71
C HIS A 604 -15.38 7.08 1.42
N ALA A 605 -16.64 6.89 1.83
CA ALA A 605 -17.68 7.91 1.62
C ALA A 605 -17.39 9.22 2.39
N GLU A 606 -16.83 9.12 3.59
CA GLU A 606 -16.47 10.28 4.40
C GLU A 606 -15.25 11.02 3.82
N PHE A 607 -14.17 10.28 3.52
CA PHE A 607 -12.93 10.86 3.02
C PHE A 607 -13.10 11.52 1.63
N ASN A 608 -14.07 11.04 0.83
CA ASN A 608 -14.37 11.58 -0.49
C ASN A 608 -15.62 12.47 -0.52
N ALA A 609 -16.13 12.90 0.63
CA ALA A 609 -17.33 13.75 0.76
C ALA A 609 -18.59 13.19 0.05
N LYS A 610 -18.69 11.86 -0.07
CA LYS A 610 -19.79 11.14 -0.74
C LYS A 610 -20.88 10.60 0.21
N THR A 611 -20.88 10.99 1.48
CA THR A 611 -21.86 10.54 2.49
C THR A 611 -23.31 10.92 2.17
N THR A 612 -23.51 11.89 1.29
CA THR A 612 -24.84 12.35 0.85
C THR A 612 -25.36 11.62 -0.39
N ASP A 613 -24.53 10.81 -1.05
CA ASP A 613 -24.91 10.04 -2.23
C ASP A 613 -26.13 9.14 -1.95
N ILE A 614 -27.09 9.12 -2.87
CA ILE A 614 -28.37 8.43 -2.69
C ILE A 614 -28.18 6.92 -2.71
N ASN A 615 -27.38 6.40 -3.65
CA ASN A 615 -27.12 4.98 -3.76
C ASN A 615 -26.29 4.47 -2.57
N PHE A 616 -25.28 5.24 -2.13
CA PHE A 616 -24.54 4.95 -0.91
C PHE A 616 -25.47 4.79 0.29
N LYS A 617 -26.34 5.78 0.56
CA LYS A 617 -27.28 5.74 1.69
C LYS A 617 -28.19 4.53 1.63
N LYS A 618 -28.72 4.21 0.45
CA LYS A 618 -29.59 3.06 0.24
C LYS A 618 -28.84 1.76 0.50
N ASN A 619 -27.70 1.57 -0.15
CA ASN A 619 -26.94 0.32 -0.14
C ASN A 619 -26.31 0.04 1.23
N ILE A 620 -25.75 1.06 1.90
CA ILE A 620 -25.20 0.92 3.25
C ILE A 620 -26.29 0.58 4.27
N THR A 621 -27.54 1.08 4.05
CA THR A 621 -28.68 0.74 4.90
C THR A 621 -29.07 -0.73 4.73
N ILE A 622 -29.12 -1.25 3.51
CA ILE A 622 -29.39 -2.68 3.25
C ILE A 622 -28.39 -3.56 3.99
N LEU A 623 -27.09 -3.26 3.85
CA LEU A 623 -26.05 -3.99 4.55
C LEU A 623 -26.22 -3.92 6.07
N LYS A 624 -26.43 -2.72 6.61
CA LYS A 624 -26.61 -2.48 8.05
C LYS A 624 -27.83 -3.25 8.61
N GLU A 625 -28.97 -3.21 7.94
CA GLU A 625 -30.17 -3.92 8.37
C GLU A 625 -29.96 -5.43 8.40
N LYS A 626 -29.36 -6.00 7.34
CA LYS A 626 -29.05 -7.42 7.27
C LYS A 626 -28.03 -7.83 8.35
N MET A 627 -27.00 -7.03 8.60
CA MET A 627 -26.02 -7.28 9.67
C MET A 627 -26.66 -7.19 11.07
N CYS A 628 -27.58 -6.25 11.30
CA CYS A 628 -28.33 -6.17 12.57
C CYS A 628 -29.15 -7.44 12.84
N LEU A 629 -29.73 -8.04 11.80
CA LEU A 629 -30.46 -9.31 11.92
C LEU A 629 -29.58 -10.45 12.44
N LEU A 630 -28.28 -10.42 12.11
CA LEU A 630 -27.31 -11.40 12.60
C LEU A 630 -26.86 -11.08 14.02
N SER A 631 -26.57 -9.80 14.30
CA SER A 631 -26.00 -9.37 15.58
C SER A 631 -27.00 -9.48 16.75
N GLU A 632 -28.29 -9.20 16.52
CA GLU A 632 -29.33 -9.30 17.56
C GLU A 632 -29.45 -10.72 18.16
N ARG A 633 -29.17 -11.75 17.35
CA ARG A 633 -29.29 -13.14 17.75
C ARG A 633 -27.97 -13.78 18.17
N THR A 634 -26.86 -13.10 17.92
CA THR A 634 -25.52 -13.59 18.23
C THR A 634 -24.86 -12.80 19.39
N ARG A 635 -25.54 -11.80 19.97
CA ARG A 635 -25.01 -10.81 20.93
C ARG A 635 -24.25 -11.38 22.14
N GLU A 636 -24.64 -12.52 22.66
CA GLU A 636 -24.01 -13.06 23.88
C GLU A 636 -22.68 -13.80 23.63
N ASN A 637 -22.39 -14.21 22.38
CA ASN A 637 -21.19 -14.97 22.02
C ASN A 637 -20.65 -14.65 20.63
N SER A 638 -21.16 -13.66 19.91
CA SER A 638 -20.65 -13.30 18.59
C SER A 638 -19.57 -12.26 18.70
N ASN A 639 -18.65 -12.34 17.75
CA ASN A 639 -17.58 -11.40 17.58
C ASN A 639 -17.97 -10.29 16.61
N PHE A 640 -19.24 -10.22 16.20
CA PHE A 640 -19.80 -9.10 15.50
C PHE A 640 -19.91 -7.92 16.45
N ASP A 641 -19.21 -6.85 16.15
CA ASP A 641 -19.43 -5.58 16.80
C ASP A 641 -20.67 -4.95 16.14
N SER A 642 -21.77 -4.90 16.85
CA SER A 642 -22.99 -4.25 16.37
C SER A 642 -22.87 -2.72 16.38
N ASP A 643 -21.86 -2.17 17.04
CA ASP A 643 -21.58 -0.73 17.10
C ASP A 643 -20.42 -0.38 16.16
N TYR A 644 -20.71 -0.37 14.84
CA TYR A 644 -19.75 0.03 13.81
C TYR A 644 -19.28 1.47 13.99
N ASP A 645 -20.14 2.34 14.52
CA ASP A 645 -19.79 3.72 14.77
C ASP A 645 -18.77 3.83 15.91
N ARG A 646 -18.75 2.86 16.84
CA ARG A 646 -17.72 2.74 17.85
C ARG A 646 -16.37 2.31 17.25
N LEU A 647 -16.36 1.28 16.39
CA LEU A 647 -15.14 0.86 15.69
C LEU A 647 -14.56 2.02 14.87
N LYS A 648 -15.41 2.75 14.17
CA LYS A 648 -15.00 3.94 13.43
C LYS A 648 -14.39 5.01 14.33
N ARG A 649 -15.08 5.39 15.43
CA ARG A 649 -14.54 6.38 16.39
C ARG A 649 -13.17 5.95 16.96
N LEU A 650 -13.01 4.67 17.33
CA LEU A 650 -11.72 4.14 17.78
C LEU A 650 -10.66 4.27 16.70
N SER A 651 -10.99 3.98 15.46
CA SER A 651 -10.08 4.11 14.34
C SER A 651 -9.69 5.57 14.07
N ASP A 652 -10.66 6.49 14.13
CA ASP A 652 -10.40 7.92 13.97
C ASP A 652 -9.48 8.46 15.08
N GLU A 653 -9.68 8.02 16.30
CA GLU A 653 -8.87 8.41 17.47
C GLU A 653 -7.45 7.86 17.42
N LEU A 654 -7.29 6.58 17.05
CA LEU A 654 -6.03 5.86 17.16
C LEU A 654 -5.15 5.96 15.91
N ILE A 655 -5.77 5.91 14.73
CA ILE A 655 -5.09 5.89 13.43
C ILE A 655 -5.33 7.20 12.66
N GLY A 656 -6.54 7.76 12.68
CA GLY A 656 -6.91 8.91 11.87
C GLY A 656 -7.08 8.56 10.39
N TYR A 657 -6.70 9.48 9.49
CA TYR A 657 -6.79 9.27 8.05
C TYR A 657 -5.76 8.26 7.60
N TYR A 658 -6.21 7.18 6.97
CA TYR A 658 -5.37 6.12 6.46
C TYR A 658 -6.11 5.29 5.40
N SER A 659 -5.45 4.98 4.28
CA SER A 659 -6.05 4.29 3.14
C SER A 659 -5.40 2.94 2.80
N GLY A 660 -4.50 2.42 3.66
CA GLY A 660 -3.88 1.11 3.40
C GLY A 660 -4.77 -0.05 3.84
N MET A 661 -5.05 -0.98 2.93
CA MET A 661 -5.83 -2.21 3.14
C MET A 661 -6.95 -2.06 4.18
N ASN A 662 -7.10 -3.04 5.07
CA ASN A 662 -8.05 -2.99 6.19
C ASN A 662 -7.42 -2.50 7.51
N GLY A 663 -6.34 -1.70 7.45
CA GLY A 663 -5.54 -1.29 8.62
C GLY A 663 -6.34 -0.60 9.71
N ARG A 664 -7.21 0.34 9.34
CA ARG A 664 -8.10 1.04 10.30
C ARG A 664 -9.02 0.06 11.04
N TYR A 665 -9.61 -0.89 10.31
CA TYR A 665 -10.47 -1.92 10.88
C TYR A 665 -9.69 -2.88 11.79
N ARG A 666 -8.54 -3.38 11.34
CA ARG A 666 -7.69 -4.27 12.13
C ARG A 666 -7.35 -3.66 13.48
N TYR A 667 -6.90 -2.43 13.46
CA TYR A 667 -6.46 -1.73 14.67
C TYR A 667 -7.61 -1.46 15.64
N ALA A 668 -8.73 -0.93 15.14
CA ALA A 668 -9.92 -0.70 15.94
C ALA A 668 -10.46 -2.00 16.55
N LYS A 669 -10.45 -3.11 15.81
CA LYS A 669 -10.96 -4.41 16.27
C LYS A 669 -10.16 -4.95 17.45
N ILE A 670 -8.83 -4.87 17.40
CA ILE A 670 -7.94 -5.30 18.48
C ILE A 670 -8.17 -4.45 19.75
N HIS A 671 -8.39 -3.13 19.59
CA HIS A 671 -8.56 -2.19 20.70
C HIS A 671 -10.00 -2.06 21.19
N SER A 672 -10.99 -2.57 20.46
CA SER A 672 -12.42 -2.38 20.80
C SER A 672 -12.81 -2.98 22.17
N GLY A 673 -12.09 -4.00 22.64
CA GLY A 673 -12.37 -4.69 23.90
C GLY A 673 -13.76 -5.35 23.97
N SER A 674 -14.55 -5.29 22.88
CA SER A 674 -15.92 -5.80 22.79
C SER A 674 -16.00 -7.30 22.51
N VAL A 675 -14.84 -7.92 22.23
CA VAL A 675 -14.78 -9.31 21.79
C VAL A 675 -14.50 -10.23 22.97
N ASN A 676 -15.35 -11.22 23.13
CA ASN A 676 -15.18 -12.23 24.18
C ASN A 676 -14.21 -13.34 23.70
N VAL A 677 -12.91 -13.02 23.66
CA VAL A 677 -11.80 -13.93 23.35
C VAL A 677 -10.68 -13.74 24.36
N ASP A 678 -9.79 -14.71 24.50
CA ASP A 678 -8.67 -14.65 25.45
C ASP A 678 -7.46 -13.89 24.86
N GLY A 679 -7.28 -13.91 23.54
CA GLY A 679 -6.21 -13.19 22.85
C GLY A 679 -6.47 -12.99 21.37
N PHE A 680 -5.53 -12.29 20.70
CA PHE A 680 -5.57 -12.00 19.27
C PHE A 680 -4.36 -12.57 18.55
N ILE A 681 -4.57 -13.03 17.31
CA ILE A 681 -3.50 -13.33 16.36
C ILE A 681 -3.66 -12.38 15.17
N THR A 682 -2.67 -11.55 14.94
CA THR A 682 -2.64 -10.70 13.74
C THR A 682 -1.88 -11.38 12.62
N VAL A 683 -2.40 -11.27 11.41
CA VAL A 683 -1.90 -12.00 10.24
C VAL A 683 -1.59 -11.03 9.12
N SER A 684 -0.39 -11.09 8.59
CA SER A 684 0.08 -10.26 7.48
C SER A 684 0.81 -11.09 6.44
N SER A 685 0.79 -10.63 5.20
CA SER A 685 1.69 -11.08 4.14
C SER A 685 3.10 -10.57 4.41
N LEU A 686 4.12 -11.35 4.06
CA LEU A 686 5.49 -10.84 4.05
C LEU A 686 5.54 -9.56 3.18
N TYR A 687 6.27 -8.56 3.66
CA TYR A 687 6.39 -7.20 3.09
C TYR A 687 5.12 -6.35 3.09
N GLU A 688 4.02 -6.80 3.68
CA GLU A 688 2.81 -6.00 3.83
C GLU A 688 3.05 -4.82 4.79
N ASN A 689 3.15 -3.62 4.25
CA ASN A 689 3.49 -2.42 5.04
C ASN A 689 2.45 -2.12 6.11
N THR A 690 1.16 -2.28 5.82
CA THR A 690 0.07 -2.11 6.81
C THR A 690 0.26 -3.00 8.03
N GLY A 691 0.58 -4.28 7.84
CA GLY A 691 0.82 -5.22 8.95
C GLY A 691 1.99 -4.80 9.84
N ILE A 692 3.12 -4.41 9.22
CA ILE A 692 4.32 -3.94 9.94
C ILE A 692 4.01 -2.69 10.76
N MET A 693 3.33 -1.71 10.17
CA MET A 693 2.96 -0.47 10.85
C MET A 693 2.06 -0.71 12.06
N LEU A 694 1.06 -1.57 11.92
CA LEU A 694 0.15 -1.90 13.02
C LEU A 694 0.88 -2.59 14.17
N ASN A 695 1.95 -3.36 13.89
CA ASN A 695 2.80 -3.95 14.91
C ASN A 695 3.56 -2.88 15.72
N ILE A 696 4.01 -1.80 15.08
CA ILE A 696 4.68 -0.67 15.76
C ILE A 696 3.69 0.15 16.58
N LEU A 697 2.52 0.44 15.99
CA LEU A 697 1.52 1.30 16.61
C LEU A 697 0.80 0.67 17.81
N LYS A 698 0.93 -0.64 18.01
CA LYS A 698 0.30 -1.33 19.14
C LYS A 698 0.60 -0.64 20.47
N HIS A 699 -0.45 -0.22 21.14
CA HIS A 699 -0.37 0.25 22.51
C HIS A 699 -0.46 -0.94 23.47
N GLU A 700 0.63 -1.68 23.64
CA GLU A 700 0.64 -2.88 24.49
C GLU A 700 0.13 -2.61 25.90
N LYS A 701 0.45 -1.46 26.49
CA LYS A 701 -0.07 -1.02 27.79
C LYS A 701 -1.60 -0.78 27.80
N GLN A 702 -2.23 -0.59 26.65
CA GLN A 702 -3.66 -0.37 26.50
C GLN A 702 -4.40 -1.62 26.04
N LEU A 703 -3.68 -2.62 25.50
CA LEU A 703 -4.26 -3.89 25.10
C LEU A 703 -4.61 -4.69 26.35
N LYS A 704 -5.88 -4.98 26.51
CA LYS A 704 -6.37 -5.78 27.63
C LYS A 704 -6.06 -7.27 27.50
N LYS A 705 -5.59 -7.70 26.34
CA LYS A 705 -5.40 -9.10 25.94
C LYS A 705 -4.11 -9.26 25.13
N PRO A 706 -3.42 -10.40 25.23
CA PRO A 706 -2.21 -10.66 24.46
C PRO A 706 -2.46 -10.72 22.97
N VAL A 707 -1.48 -10.29 22.17
CA VAL A 707 -1.51 -10.29 20.70
C VAL A 707 -0.25 -10.98 20.16
N LEU A 708 -0.44 -12.01 19.34
CA LEU A 708 0.61 -12.65 18.56
C LEU A 708 0.58 -12.10 17.12
N ASN A 709 1.74 -11.70 16.58
CA ASN A 709 1.86 -11.33 15.17
C ASN A 709 2.46 -12.48 14.38
N LEU A 710 1.83 -12.82 13.26
CA LEU A 710 2.30 -13.82 12.30
C LEU A 710 2.43 -13.18 10.92
N THR A 711 3.56 -13.40 10.27
CA THR A 711 3.84 -12.98 8.90
C THR A 711 4.07 -14.21 8.05
N PHE A 712 3.29 -14.38 6.98
CA PHE A 712 3.37 -15.53 6.08
C PHE A 712 4.13 -15.19 4.80
N ASP A 713 5.04 -16.08 4.40
CA ASP A 713 5.91 -15.98 3.23
C ASP A 713 5.72 -17.12 2.21
N GLY A 714 4.77 -18.01 2.47
CA GLY A 714 4.50 -19.19 1.66
C GLY A 714 5.42 -20.37 1.92
N ASN A 715 6.33 -20.26 2.88
CA ASN A 715 7.15 -21.39 3.31
C ASN A 715 6.50 -22.08 4.50
N HIS A 716 6.68 -23.41 4.60
CA HIS A 716 6.32 -24.15 5.80
C HIS A 716 7.38 -23.89 6.87
N ASN A 717 7.06 -23.00 7.81
CA ASN A 717 7.96 -22.60 8.87
C ASN A 717 7.51 -23.21 10.21
N GLU A 718 8.33 -24.12 10.79
CA GLU A 718 8.05 -24.67 12.11
C GLU A 718 8.08 -23.61 13.23
N ASN A 719 8.77 -22.48 13.01
CA ASN A 719 8.80 -21.39 13.96
C ASN A 719 7.41 -20.77 14.18
N ASP A 720 6.58 -20.67 13.14
CA ASP A 720 5.22 -20.12 13.28
C ASP A 720 4.37 -21.04 14.15
N LYS A 721 4.50 -22.34 13.96
CA LYS A 721 3.86 -23.31 14.84
C LYS A 721 4.33 -23.14 16.29
N MET A 722 5.63 -23.04 16.54
CA MET A 722 6.16 -22.87 17.91
C MET A 722 5.68 -21.55 18.54
N LYS A 723 5.62 -20.46 17.78
CA LYS A 723 5.06 -19.18 18.25
C LYS A 723 3.59 -19.34 18.66
N ILE A 724 2.79 -19.99 17.82
CA ILE A 724 1.37 -20.22 18.08
C ILE A 724 1.18 -21.12 19.31
N ASP A 725 1.90 -22.23 19.40
CA ASP A 725 1.82 -23.19 20.51
C ASP A 725 2.20 -22.49 21.85
N SER A 726 3.29 -21.69 21.82
CA SER A 726 3.72 -20.89 22.96
C SER A 726 2.67 -19.84 23.36
N PHE A 727 2.15 -19.11 22.39
CA PHE A 727 1.11 -18.11 22.62
C PHE A 727 -0.13 -18.71 23.27
N VAL A 728 -0.64 -19.82 22.72
CA VAL A 728 -1.80 -20.53 23.26
C VAL A 728 -1.53 -21.11 24.67
N TYR A 729 -0.29 -21.54 24.96
CA TYR A 729 0.09 -22.01 26.29
C TYR A 729 -0.07 -20.92 27.35
N TYR A 730 0.34 -19.67 27.02
CA TYR A 730 0.30 -18.53 27.95
C TYR A 730 -1.04 -17.80 28.00
N LEU A 731 -1.98 -18.04 27.07
CA LEU A 731 -3.35 -17.56 27.19
C LEU A 731 -4.04 -18.16 28.39
#